data_0c821f78fb6d7580f8c3a390ca8394b0
#
_entry.id   0c821f78fb6d7580f8c3a390ca8394b0
#
_cell.length_a   1.000
_cell.length_b   1.000
_cell.length_c   1.000
_cell.angle_alpha   90.00
_cell.angle_beta   90.00
_cell.angle_gamma   90.00
#
_symmetry.space_group_name_H-M   'P 1'
#
loop_
_entity.id
_entity.type
_entity.pdbx_description
1 polymer ?
#
loop_
_entity_poly.entity_id
_entity_poly.type
_entity_poly.pdbx_seq_one_letter_code
_entity_poly.pdbx_strand_id
1 'polypeptide(L)'
;MKTLFFCLVSGLCLVAASRVHSQAFSFTTLAGSVSIGSTDGTGAAARFSGPSGVAADSQGNIYVTDSGNNTIRKITPGGTVTTVAGQIGVKGYADGTGTNASFNLPTGIAVDANGNLYVADEFNDTIRKITPAGTNWLVSTLAGKVGTAGWLDAMGTNAQFSTPTGVAVDSAGNVYVADVANDVIREISPAGLVSTIAGQPHHPGHADGTNNGAQFYMPFGISVDATTNLYVTDGINETVRKLVPGPAGWAVSTIAGQVTNAGSADGAGTNAQFSGPAGIVISGGNPLYVADDNNNTIRKLTLTGTNWIVSTFAGLVGVYGDIDGATNNARFHSPIGVTVDGAGNVYVADANNNEIRKITIGGVVSTFAGVSTGSTDGPGTNALFWSTAAVALDAGGNVYVADYYNCTIRKIATNGMVSTIAGLAGNIGSADGTNNAARFYYPSDIALDSGGSLYVADAYNSTIRKITPVGTNWATSTIAGQAEVYGEVDGMGSNAFFYVPAGIAVDASTNVFVSDNYGMVIRKVTPEGANWAVTTIAGLPFTEGSSNGIGTNAMFYFPRGLAVDNASNVYVADSENNSIRRLTPVGTNWLASTLAGVAGIRANDDGTGTNAHFFFPDDVTFDTTGHLYVMDTYNQTIRKMTLVGTNWVVTTVAGQVGITGSTDGIGTNALFNYAQCLAFDGAGNLYVADTHNSTVRFGRAIIPSLQIEAAANNQVVLSWPTWAYAFALETSSTLSPGAVWTPPTNGAVTLGNNFVQTNRVGGFNAYYRLHEQ
;
A
#
# COMPACT_ATOMS: atom_id res chain seq x y z
N MET A 1 28.32 6.74 24.00
CA MET A 1 29.03 8.04 23.87
C MET A 1 30.33 7.84 23.12
N LYS A 2 30.36 8.17 21.82
CA LYS A 2 31.62 8.20 21.05
C LYS A 2 31.76 9.59 20.42
N THR A 3 32.53 10.47 21.02
CA THR A 3 32.96 11.75 20.43
C THR A 3 34.27 11.52 19.68
N LEU A 4 34.28 11.79 18.38
CA LEU A 4 35.54 11.79 17.62
C LEU A 4 36.27 13.10 17.91
N PHE A 5 37.48 13.01 18.47
CA PHE A 5 38.37 14.14 18.69
C PHE A 5 39.48 14.15 17.64
N PHE A 6 39.75 15.30 17.03
CA PHE A 6 40.91 15.50 16.19
C PHE A 6 41.80 16.57 16.83
N CYS A 7 43.10 16.29 16.91
CA CYS A 7 44.12 17.22 17.36
C CYS A 7 45.04 17.59 16.19
N LEU A 8 45.24 18.86 15.97
CA LEU A 8 46.19 19.35 14.96
C LEU A 8 47.37 20.04 15.65
N VAL A 9 48.40 19.28 15.98
CA VAL A 9 49.80 19.79 16.13
C VAL A 9 50.75 18.73 15.59
N SER A 10 51.59 19.07 14.65
CA SER A 10 52.79 18.36 14.15
C SER A 10 53.00 16.89 14.57
N GLY A 11 51.94 16.10 14.55
CA GLY A 11 51.91 14.69 14.93
C GLY A 11 50.50 14.22 15.26
N LEU A 12 50.02 13.35 14.41
CA LEU A 12 48.69 12.77 14.46
C LEU A 12 48.37 12.10 15.82
N CYS A 13 47.33 12.53 16.50
CA CYS A 13 46.75 11.75 17.61
C CYS A 13 45.25 11.62 17.47
N LEU A 14 44.78 10.39 17.26
CA LEU A 14 43.40 10.02 17.23
C LEU A 14 42.96 9.62 18.63
N VAL A 15 41.97 10.24 19.22
CA VAL A 15 41.42 9.81 20.53
C VAL A 15 39.94 9.71 20.52
N ALA A 16 39.52 8.66 21.12
CA ALA A 16 38.24 8.01 21.24
C ALA A 16 36.99 8.84 21.59
N ALA A 17 36.01 8.42 21.08
CA ALA A 17 34.59 8.66 20.98
C ALA A 17 33.79 8.68 22.28
N SER A 18 32.99 9.69 22.51
CA SER A 18 31.85 9.69 23.42
C SER A 18 30.54 9.78 22.62
N ARG A 19 29.50 9.14 23.12
CA ARG A 19 28.21 8.97 22.41
C ARG A 19 27.57 10.29 22.06
N VAL A 20 27.18 10.43 20.82
CA VAL A 20 26.38 11.51 20.28
C VAL A 20 24.96 11.01 20.11
N HIS A 21 23.98 11.83 20.45
CA HIS A 21 22.57 11.43 20.60
C HIS A 21 21.67 11.71 19.40
N SER A 22 22.17 12.23 18.28
CA SER A 22 21.40 12.30 17.02
C SER A 22 21.87 11.22 16.08
N GLN A 23 20.99 10.29 15.84
CA GLN A 23 21.12 9.28 14.82
C GLN A 23 20.40 9.76 13.57
N ALA A 24 21.13 10.10 12.52
CA ALA A 24 20.56 10.04 11.19
C ALA A 24 20.55 8.59 10.75
N PHE A 25 19.56 8.24 9.94
CA PHE A 25 19.44 6.90 9.40
C PHE A 25 19.62 6.92 7.89
N SER A 26 20.40 5.96 7.37
CA SER A 26 20.47 5.66 5.93
C SER A 26 19.57 4.46 5.67
N PHE A 27 18.47 4.69 4.99
CA PHE A 27 17.48 3.65 4.69
C PHE A 27 17.80 2.91 3.40
N THR A 28 17.65 1.58 3.46
CA THR A 28 17.71 0.67 2.32
C THR A 28 16.56 -0.35 2.44
N THR A 29 16.09 -0.88 1.32
CA THR A 29 15.12 -1.98 1.34
C THR A 29 15.81 -3.28 1.76
N LEU A 30 15.41 -3.85 2.90
CA LEU A 30 15.95 -5.10 3.43
C LEU A 30 15.31 -6.31 2.75
N ALA A 31 14.00 -6.32 2.62
CA ALA A 31 13.22 -7.40 2.04
C ALA A 31 11.90 -6.90 1.47
N GLY A 32 11.32 -7.67 0.56
CA GLY A 32 10.12 -7.32 -0.18
C GLY A 32 10.43 -6.56 -1.46
N SER A 33 9.46 -6.52 -2.34
CA SER A 33 9.52 -5.78 -3.61
C SER A 33 8.31 -4.85 -3.69
N VAL A 34 8.56 -3.60 -4.06
CA VAL A 34 7.47 -2.64 -4.31
C VAL A 34 6.65 -3.14 -5.49
N SER A 35 5.40 -3.51 -5.26
CA SER A 35 4.51 -4.02 -6.31
C SER A 35 3.82 -2.89 -7.07
N ILE A 36 3.49 -1.80 -6.38
CA ILE A 36 2.82 -0.63 -6.94
C ILE A 36 3.87 0.35 -7.47
N GLY A 37 3.66 0.86 -8.67
CA GLY A 37 4.56 1.86 -9.25
C GLY A 37 4.29 2.11 -10.71
N SER A 38 5.18 2.85 -11.36
CA SER A 38 5.05 3.28 -12.75
C SER A 38 6.29 2.98 -13.59
N THR A 39 7.21 2.17 -13.07
CA THR A 39 8.47 1.85 -13.74
C THR A 39 8.24 1.10 -15.04
N ASP A 40 8.87 1.56 -16.12
CA ASP A 40 9.00 0.82 -17.37
C ASP A 40 10.03 -0.32 -17.20
N GLY A 41 9.90 -1.40 -17.97
CA GLY A 41 10.80 -2.54 -17.86
C GLY A 41 10.25 -3.79 -18.53
N THR A 42 10.95 -4.92 -18.40
CA THR A 42 10.54 -6.18 -19.00
C THR A 42 10.02 -7.15 -17.93
N GLY A 43 8.83 -7.68 -18.12
CA GLY A 43 8.21 -8.66 -17.21
C GLY A 43 8.10 -8.09 -15.78
N ALA A 44 8.67 -8.79 -14.82
CA ALA A 44 8.69 -8.42 -13.42
C ALA A 44 9.51 -7.16 -13.07
N ALA A 45 10.24 -6.55 -14.02
CA ALA A 45 10.88 -5.26 -13.80
C ALA A 45 9.90 -4.08 -13.96
N ALA A 46 8.79 -4.27 -14.64
CA ALA A 46 7.74 -3.26 -14.78
C ALA A 46 6.89 -3.15 -13.52
N ARG A 47 6.27 -1.99 -13.31
CA ARG A 47 5.32 -1.73 -12.22
C ARG A 47 4.07 -1.08 -12.77
N PHE A 48 2.94 -1.42 -12.16
CA PHE A 48 1.63 -0.81 -12.42
C PHE A 48 0.98 -0.37 -11.10
N SER A 49 -0.09 0.39 -11.21
CA SER A 49 -0.93 0.78 -10.08
C SER A 49 -2.39 0.65 -10.48
N GLY A 50 -3.07 -0.41 -10.04
CA GLY A 50 -4.45 -0.70 -10.39
C GLY A 50 -4.69 -0.66 -11.90
N PRO A 51 -4.03 -1.52 -12.73
CA PRO A 51 -4.30 -1.59 -14.15
C PRO A 51 -5.75 -2.03 -14.37
N SER A 52 -6.48 -1.35 -15.27
CA SER A 52 -7.92 -1.58 -15.47
C SER A 52 -8.23 -2.15 -16.86
N GLY A 53 -8.11 -1.36 -17.92
CA GLY A 53 -8.40 -1.79 -19.28
C GLY A 53 -7.19 -2.39 -20.00
N VAL A 54 -7.42 -3.35 -20.87
CA VAL A 54 -6.41 -3.95 -21.77
C VAL A 54 -6.96 -4.10 -23.18
N ALA A 55 -6.11 -3.82 -24.19
CA ALA A 55 -6.43 -4.03 -25.61
C ALA A 55 -5.23 -4.61 -26.36
N ALA A 56 -5.46 -5.59 -27.24
CA ALA A 56 -4.42 -6.22 -28.07
C ALA A 56 -4.50 -5.72 -29.50
N ASP A 57 -3.35 -5.33 -30.09
CA ASP A 57 -3.26 -5.06 -31.52
C ASP A 57 -2.94 -6.32 -32.35
N SER A 58 -2.99 -6.21 -33.67
CA SER A 58 -2.69 -7.30 -34.58
C SER A 58 -1.22 -7.77 -34.55
N GLN A 59 -0.33 -7.00 -33.95
CA GLN A 59 1.10 -7.33 -33.76
C GLN A 59 1.36 -8.04 -32.44
N GLY A 60 0.33 -8.21 -31.61
CA GLY A 60 0.41 -8.83 -30.29
C GLY A 60 0.93 -7.88 -29.19
N ASN A 61 0.98 -6.57 -29.43
CA ASN A 61 1.21 -5.61 -28.34
C ASN A 61 -0.05 -5.50 -27.51
N ILE A 62 0.11 -5.37 -26.19
CA ILE A 62 -0.98 -5.13 -25.24
C ILE A 62 -0.87 -3.69 -24.77
N TYR A 63 -1.94 -2.92 -24.93
CA TYR A 63 -2.08 -1.59 -24.38
C TYR A 63 -2.88 -1.67 -23.07
N VAL A 64 -2.45 -0.93 -22.07
CA VAL A 64 -2.98 -0.99 -20.69
C VAL A 64 -3.29 0.42 -20.22
N THR A 65 -4.47 0.62 -19.66
CA THR A 65 -4.73 1.79 -18.81
C THR A 65 -4.19 1.49 -17.41
N ASP A 66 -3.16 2.18 -17.02
CA ASP A 66 -2.54 2.12 -15.71
C ASP A 66 -3.20 3.18 -14.81
N SER A 67 -4.42 2.85 -14.38
CA SER A 67 -5.43 3.81 -13.90
C SER A 67 -4.98 4.59 -12.67
N GLY A 68 -4.37 3.91 -11.69
CA GLY A 68 -3.84 4.56 -10.49
C GLY A 68 -2.63 5.48 -10.78
N ASN A 69 -1.89 5.23 -11.86
CA ASN A 69 -0.80 6.09 -12.32
C ASN A 69 -1.25 7.20 -13.29
N ASN A 70 -2.51 7.17 -13.76
CA ASN A 70 -3.04 8.07 -14.78
C ASN A 70 -2.24 8.03 -16.09
N THR A 71 -1.78 6.84 -16.50
CA THR A 71 -0.95 6.64 -17.70
C THR A 71 -1.48 5.53 -18.59
N ILE A 72 -1.06 5.59 -19.87
CA ILE A 72 -1.30 4.50 -20.82
C ILE A 72 0.03 3.82 -21.10
N ARG A 73 0.05 2.49 -20.95
CA ARG A 73 1.25 1.67 -21.08
C ARG A 73 1.11 0.74 -22.28
N LYS A 74 2.23 0.43 -22.93
CA LYS A 74 2.34 -0.57 -24.01
C LYS A 74 3.25 -1.70 -23.57
N ILE A 75 2.82 -2.94 -23.78
CA ILE A 75 3.60 -4.16 -23.55
C ILE A 75 3.82 -4.84 -24.89
N THR A 76 5.07 -5.04 -25.27
CA THR A 76 5.41 -5.82 -26.49
C THR A 76 5.18 -7.31 -26.27
N PRO A 77 5.12 -8.14 -27.33
CA PRO A 77 5.03 -9.62 -27.19
C PRO A 77 6.15 -10.24 -26.34
N GLY A 78 7.30 -9.58 -26.24
CA GLY A 78 8.42 -9.97 -25.36
C GLY A 78 8.30 -9.52 -23.91
N GLY A 79 7.15 -8.91 -23.52
CA GLY A 79 6.89 -8.45 -22.14
C GLY A 79 7.54 -7.11 -21.78
N THR A 80 8.12 -6.37 -22.74
CA THR A 80 8.69 -5.05 -22.46
C THR A 80 7.60 -4.00 -22.37
N VAL A 81 7.50 -3.35 -21.20
CA VAL A 81 6.54 -2.29 -20.88
C VAL A 81 7.16 -0.92 -21.09
N THR A 82 6.43 -0.03 -21.74
CA THR A 82 6.79 1.38 -21.95
C THR A 82 5.59 2.30 -21.73
N THR A 83 5.81 3.48 -21.19
CA THR A 83 4.77 4.50 -21.03
C THR A 83 4.52 5.18 -22.40
N VAL A 84 3.28 5.11 -22.87
CA VAL A 84 2.82 5.69 -24.14
C VAL A 84 2.36 7.12 -24.00
N ALA A 85 1.54 7.38 -22.96
CA ALA A 85 0.96 8.69 -22.72
C ALA A 85 0.57 8.85 -21.25
N GLY A 86 0.43 10.10 -20.82
CA GLY A 86 0.05 10.48 -19.47
C GLY A 86 1.26 10.82 -18.61
N GLN A 87 1.07 11.78 -17.71
CA GLN A 87 2.05 12.19 -16.73
C GLN A 87 1.83 11.40 -15.44
N ILE A 88 2.85 10.62 -15.04
CA ILE A 88 2.80 9.69 -13.89
C ILE A 88 2.32 10.43 -12.63
N GLY A 89 1.25 9.88 -12.01
CA GLY A 89 0.68 10.38 -10.77
C GLY A 89 -0.05 11.74 -10.88
N VAL A 90 -0.07 12.35 -12.05
CA VAL A 90 -0.72 13.65 -12.26
C VAL A 90 -2.11 13.46 -12.84
N LYS A 91 -3.12 13.84 -12.07
CA LYS A 91 -4.51 13.92 -12.55
C LYS A 91 -4.72 15.17 -13.42
N GLY A 92 -5.36 15.00 -14.55
CA GLY A 92 -5.63 16.13 -15.45
C GLY A 92 -6.34 15.69 -16.71
N TYR A 93 -6.54 16.64 -17.63
CA TYR A 93 -7.27 16.46 -18.89
C TYR A 93 -6.54 17.05 -20.10
N ALA A 94 -5.28 17.42 -19.95
CA ALA A 94 -4.53 18.06 -21.03
C ALA A 94 -4.34 17.12 -22.22
N ASP A 95 -4.64 17.63 -23.42
CA ASP A 95 -4.19 17.05 -24.68
C ASP A 95 -2.69 17.32 -24.88
N GLY A 96 -2.02 16.50 -25.67
CA GLY A 96 -0.58 16.71 -25.90
C GLY A 96 0.13 15.47 -26.43
N THR A 97 1.45 15.56 -26.51
CA THR A 97 2.28 14.46 -27.02
C THR A 97 2.89 13.66 -25.88
N GLY A 98 2.61 12.37 -25.87
CA GLY A 98 3.17 11.41 -24.89
C GLY A 98 2.88 11.81 -23.45
N THR A 99 3.91 11.98 -22.64
CA THR A 99 3.81 12.36 -21.22
C THR A 99 3.44 13.83 -20.96
N ASN A 100 3.28 14.65 -22.00
CA ASN A 100 2.71 16.00 -21.85
C ASN A 100 1.17 15.99 -21.76
N ALA A 101 0.53 14.88 -22.13
CA ALA A 101 -0.89 14.68 -21.90
C ALA A 101 -1.14 14.26 -20.44
N SER A 102 -2.37 14.47 -19.97
CA SER A 102 -2.79 13.96 -18.65
C SER A 102 -4.18 13.33 -18.72
N PHE A 103 -4.43 12.41 -17.79
CA PHE A 103 -5.67 11.66 -17.61
C PHE A 103 -6.12 11.72 -16.16
N ASN A 104 -7.36 11.32 -15.88
CA ASN A 104 -7.87 11.18 -14.53
C ASN A 104 -8.67 9.88 -14.41
N LEU A 105 -8.00 8.85 -13.91
CA LEU A 105 -8.48 7.46 -13.82
C LEU A 105 -8.92 6.92 -15.20
N PRO A 106 -7.99 6.76 -16.17
CA PRO A 106 -8.32 6.12 -17.44
C PRO A 106 -8.68 4.63 -17.21
N THR A 107 -9.82 4.16 -17.73
CA THR A 107 -10.35 2.81 -17.47
C THR A 107 -10.37 1.94 -18.72
N GLY A 108 -11.38 2.03 -19.57
CA GLY A 108 -11.47 1.22 -20.79
C GLY A 108 -10.52 1.69 -21.89
N ILE A 109 -10.04 0.75 -22.68
CA ILE A 109 -9.17 1.02 -23.83
C ILE A 109 -9.51 0.08 -24.99
N ALA A 110 -9.53 0.63 -26.21
CA ALA A 110 -9.66 -0.14 -27.44
C ALA A 110 -8.60 0.32 -28.46
N VAL A 111 -8.22 -0.57 -29.40
CA VAL A 111 -7.27 -0.27 -30.46
C VAL A 111 -7.89 -0.58 -31.83
N ASP A 112 -7.79 0.37 -32.78
CA ASP A 112 -8.24 0.13 -34.15
C ASP A 112 -7.15 -0.49 -35.04
N ALA A 113 -7.49 -0.86 -36.26
CA ALA A 113 -6.58 -1.47 -37.23
C ALA A 113 -5.38 -0.56 -37.63
N ASN A 114 -5.49 0.75 -37.40
CA ASN A 114 -4.44 1.75 -37.68
C ASN A 114 -3.53 1.96 -36.45
N GLY A 115 -3.81 1.30 -35.34
CA GLY A 115 -3.08 1.45 -34.08
C GLY A 115 -3.48 2.68 -33.26
N ASN A 116 -4.58 3.36 -33.61
CA ASN A 116 -5.13 4.41 -32.73
C ASN A 116 -5.76 3.76 -31.51
N LEU A 117 -5.53 4.36 -30.33
CA LEU A 117 -6.13 3.93 -29.08
C LEU A 117 -7.30 4.87 -28.73
N TYR A 118 -8.36 4.30 -28.22
CA TYR A 118 -9.51 5.00 -27.69
C TYR A 118 -9.62 4.68 -26.20
N VAL A 119 -9.66 5.69 -25.35
CA VAL A 119 -9.58 5.55 -23.90
C VAL A 119 -10.75 6.28 -23.24
N ALA A 120 -11.44 5.59 -22.35
CA ALA A 120 -12.38 6.21 -21.43
C ALA A 120 -11.58 6.88 -20.30
N ASP A 121 -11.62 8.21 -20.24
CA ASP A 121 -10.98 9.03 -19.22
C ASP A 121 -12.05 9.36 -18.15
N GLU A 122 -12.30 8.37 -17.30
CA GLU A 122 -13.50 8.19 -16.49
C GLU A 122 -13.88 9.43 -15.68
N PHE A 123 -12.96 9.95 -14.86
CA PHE A 123 -13.24 11.10 -14.00
C PHE A 123 -13.10 12.45 -14.69
N ASN A 124 -12.76 12.45 -15.98
CA ASN A 124 -12.85 13.63 -16.84
C ASN A 124 -14.15 13.65 -17.66
N ASP A 125 -14.97 12.60 -17.61
CA ASP A 125 -16.20 12.45 -18.40
C ASP A 125 -15.94 12.56 -19.91
N THR A 126 -14.79 12.04 -20.41
CA THR A 126 -14.39 12.17 -21.81
C THR A 126 -13.88 10.87 -22.42
N ILE A 127 -13.95 10.81 -23.75
CA ILE A 127 -13.28 9.76 -24.54
C ILE A 127 -12.08 10.39 -25.24
N ARG A 128 -10.89 9.83 -24.99
CA ARG A 128 -9.64 10.32 -25.53
C ARG A 128 -9.20 9.42 -26.69
N LYS A 129 -8.64 10.05 -27.74
CA LYS A 129 -8.00 9.37 -28.85
C LYS A 129 -6.50 9.57 -28.79
N ILE A 130 -5.73 8.50 -28.94
CA ILE A 130 -4.27 8.49 -28.92
C ILE A 130 -3.78 7.92 -30.25
N THR A 131 -3.11 8.75 -31.04
CA THR A 131 -2.69 8.43 -32.41
C THR A 131 -1.17 8.28 -32.46
N PRO A 132 -0.64 7.20 -33.07
CA PRO A 132 0.80 7.07 -33.30
C PRO A 132 1.33 8.19 -34.18
N ALA A 133 2.40 8.88 -33.75
CA ALA A 133 3.03 9.98 -34.46
C ALA A 133 4.55 9.81 -34.51
N GLY A 134 5.03 8.96 -35.43
CA GLY A 134 6.44 8.56 -35.50
C GLY A 134 6.85 7.72 -34.28
N THR A 135 7.80 8.24 -33.49
CA THR A 135 8.22 7.60 -32.22
C THR A 135 7.37 8.04 -31.02
N ASN A 136 6.45 8.98 -31.22
CA ASN A 136 5.62 9.56 -30.16
C ASN A 136 4.14 9.21 -30.35
N TRP A 137 3.32 9.63 -29.42
CA TRP A 137 1.88 9.43 -29.42
C TRP A 137 1.18 10.76 -29.18
N LEU A 138 0.22 11.12 -30.03
CA LEU A 138 -0.57 12.34 -29.89
C LEU A 138 -1.90 12.02 -29.22
N VAL A 139 -2.17 12.62 -28.07
CA VAL A 139 -3.43 12.53 -27.33
C VAL A 139 -4.32 13.72 -27.68
N SER A 140 -5.57 13.44 -27.97
CA SER A 140 -6.63 14.45 -28.20
C SER A 140 -7.94 13.99 -27.57
N THR A 141 -8.76 14.93 -27.14
CA THR A 141 -10.12 14.66 -26.68
C THR A 141 -11.03 14.43 -27.89
N LEU A 142 -11.55 13.19 -28.06
CA LEU A 142 -12.44 12.81 -29.14
C LEU A 142 -13.86 13.31 -28.91
N ALA A 143 -14.38 13.09 -27.70
CA ALA A 143 -15.72 13.49 -27.30
C ALA A 143 -15.85 13.62 -25.78
N GLY A 144 -16.86 14.37 -25.34
CA GLY A 144 -17.16 14.65 -23.96
C GLY A 144 -16.68 16.00 -23.49
N LYS A 145 -17.46 16.64 -22.63
CA LYS A 145 -17.15 17.95 -22.05
C LYS A 145 -16.50 17.75 -20.70
N VAL A 146 -15.20 18.05 -20.63
CA VAL A 146 -14.39 17.87 -19.43
C VAL A 146 -15.06 18.36 -18.15
N GLY A 147 -15.14 17.47 -17.14
CA GLY A 147 -15.69 17.76 -15.80
C GLY A 147 -17.15 18.19 -15.80
N THR A 148 -17.91 17.83 -16.86
CA THR A 148 -19.34 18.11 -16.94
C THR A 148 -20.09 16.82 -17.22
N ALA A 149 -20.44 16.11 -16.16
CA ALA A 149 -21.24 14.89 -16.24
C ALA A 149 -22.61 15.16 -16.87
N GLY A 150 -23.12 14.22 -17.66
CA GLY A 150 -24.42 14.30 -18.31
C GLY A 150 -24.57 13.30 -19.45
N TRP A 151 -25.68 13.38 -20.18
CA TRP A 151 -26.01 12.47 -21.28
C TRP A 151 -26.36 13.16 -22.61
N LEU A 152 -25.91 14.40 -22.78
CA LEU A 152 -26.21 15.16 -24.00
C LEU A 152 -25.57 14.51 -25.23
N ASP A 153 -26.38 14.13 -26.20
CA ASP A 153 -25.94 13.76 -27.54
C ASP A 153 -25.56 15.01 -28.35
N ALA A 154 -24.34 15.03 -28.86
CA ALA A 154 -23.83 16.20 -29.63
C ALA A 154 -22.53 15.84 -30.37
N MET A 155 -21.97 16.84 -31.11
CA MET A 155 -20.69 16.70 -31.79
C MET A 155 -19.50 16.88 -30.83
N GLY A 156 -18.62 15.90 -30.81
CA GLY A 156 -17.30 15.94 -30.13
C GLY A 156 -17.39 16.42 -28.68
N THR A 157 -16.64 17.45 -28.33
CA THR A 157 -16.56 17.99 -26.98
C THR A 157 -17.78 18.77 -26.50
N ASN A 158 -18.84 18.89 -27.32
CA ASN A 158 -20.13 19.40 -26.88
C ASN A 158 -21.03 18.27 -26.27
N ALA A 159 -20.73 17.00 -26.52
CA ALA A 159 -21.40 15.88 -25.90
C ALA A 159 -21.04 15.79 -24.42
N GLN A 160 -21.86 15.06 -23.66
CA GLN A 160 -21.62 14.78 -22.25
C GLN A 160 -21.68 13.28 -21.97
N PHE A 161 -20.82 12.81 -21.10
CA PHE A 161 -20.82 11.47 -20.52
C PHE A 161 -20.83 11.59 -18.99
N SER A 162 -21.05 10.48 -18.30
CA SER A 162 -20.93 10.42 -16.83
C SER A 162 -20.23 9.14 -16.45
N THR A 163 -18.99 9.26 -15.99
CA THR A 163 -18.10 8.12 -15.66
C THR A 163 -18.09 7.03 -16.76
N PRO A 164 -17.70 7.36 -18.02
CA PRO A 164 -17.59 6.35 -19.07
C PRO A 164 -16.48 5.35 -18.72
N THR A 165 -16.74 4.03 -18.89
CA THR A 165 -15.75 2.98 -18.56
C THR A 165 -15.36 2.14 -19.76
N GLY A 166 -16.23 1.30 -20.27
CA GLY A 166 -15.93 0.41 -21.40
C GLY A 166 -15.87 1.16 -22.73
N VAL A 167 -14.91 0.81 -23.58
CA VAL A 167 -14.78 1.35 -24.95
C VAL A 167 -14.51 0.22 -25.91
N ALA A 168 -15.16 0.23 -27.07
CA ALA A 168 -14.89 -0.66 -28.18
C ALA A 168 -14.89 0.11 -29.52
N VAL A 169 -14.16 -0.34 -30.54
CA VAL A 169 -14.13 0.29 -31.85
C VAL A 169 -14.35 -0.75 -32.95
N ASP A 170 -15.24 -0.46 -33.89
CA ASP A 170 -15.49 -1.33 -35.03
C ASP A 170 -14.55 -1.03 -36.24
N SER A 171 -14.64 -1.84 -37.27
CA SER A 171 -13.83 -1.67 -38.49
C SER A 171 -14.19 -0.42 -39.32
N ALA A 172 -15.35 0.17 -39.10
CA ALA A 172 -15.78 1.43 -39.72
C ALA A 172 -15.28 2.65 -38.95
N GLY A 173 -14.72 2.46 -37.73
CA GLY A 173 -14.21 3.51 -36.86
C GLY A 173 -15.28 4.11 -35.95
N ASN A 174 -16.48 3.50 -35.82
CA ASN A 174 -17.41 3.87 -34.77
C ASN A 174 -16.86 3.40 -33.40
N VAL A 175 -16.94 4.28 -32.42
CA VAL A 175 -16.50 4.01 -31.04
C VAL A 175 -17.74 3.86 -30.16
N TYR A 176 -17.84 2.71 -29.50
CA TYR A 176 -18.94 2.38 -28.60
C TYR A 176 -18.48 2.54 -27.16
N VAL A 177 -19.33 3.13 -26.34
CA VAL A 177 -18.99 3.53 -24.95
C VAL A 177 -20.07 3.02 -23.99
N ALA A 178 -19.66 2.36 -22.93
CA ALA A 178 -20.49 2.12 -21.75
C ALA A 178 -20.46 3.38 -20.86
N ASP A 179 -21.54 4.11 -20.84
CA ASP A 179 -21.72 5.38 -20.11
C ASP A 179 -22.41 5.06 -18.76
N VAL A 180 -21.57 4.63 -17.81
CA VAL A 180 -21.96 3.85 -16.62
C VAL A 180 -22.97 4.55 -15.74
N ALA A 181 -22.67 5.78 -15.29
CA ALA A 181 -23.58 6.49 -14.39
C ALA A 181 -24.83 7.03 -15.10
N ASN A 182 -24.87 6.96 -16.43
CA ASN A 182 -26.07 7.27 -17.21
C ASN A 182 -26.91 6.03 -17.53
N ASP A 183 -26.43 4.80 -17.23
CA ASP A 183 -27.11 3.52 -17.53
C ASP A 183 -27.42 3.34 -19.04
N VAL A 184 -26.54 3.81 -19.93
CA VAL A 184 -26.75 3.77 -21.39
C VAL A 184 -25.50 3.34 -22.16
N ILE A 185 -25.72 2.91 -23.41
CA ILE A 185 -24.66 2.65 -24.39
C ILE A 185 -24.68 3.77 -25.43
N ARG A 186 -23.50 4.37 -25.66
CA ARG A 186 -23.31 5.49 -26.61
C ARG A 186 -22.46 5.02 -27.78
N GLU A 187 -22.69 5.66 -28.93
CA GLU A 187 -21.90 5.53 -30.16
C GLU A 187 -21.28 6.89 -30.54
N ILE A 188 -20.00 6.90 -30.87
CA ILE A 188 -19.32 8.05 -31.46
C ILE A 188 -18.99 7.68 -32.88
N SER A 189 -19.63 8.32 -33.86
CA SER A 189 -19.35 8.09 -35.27
C SER A 189 -17.94 8.57 -35.66
N PRO A 190 -17.35 8.14 -36.79
CA PRO A 190 -16.07 8.65 -37.27
C PRO A 190 -16.05 10.18 -37.50
N ALA A 191 -17.21 10.77 -37.70
CA ALA A 191 -17.37 12.25 -37.82
C ALA A 191 -17.37 12.95 -36.45
N GLY A 192 -17.41 12.19 -35.33
CA GLY A 192 -17.43 12.71 -33.98
C GLY A 192 -18.83 12.97 -33.39
N LEU A 193 -19.91 12.56 -34.09
CA LEU A 193 -21.26 12.65 -33.53
C LEU A 193 -21.47 11.58 -32.45
N VAL A 194 -21.83 12.00 -31.25
CA VAL A 194 -22.21 11.14 -30.14
C VAL A 194 -23.72 10.96 -30.16
N SER A 195 -24.17 9.70 -30.05
CA SER A 195 -25.60 9.33 -29.97
C SER A 195 -25.83 8.21 -28.95
N THR A 196 -26.93 8.27 -28.22
CA THR A 196 -27.38 7.18 -27.35
C THR A 196 -28.06 6.08 -28.18
N ILE A 197 -27.50 4.87 -28.20
CA ILE A 197 -27.98 3.78 -29.04
C ILE A 197 -28.86 2.77 -28.25
N ALA A 198 -28.66 2.63 -26.95
CA ALA A 198 -29.48 1.78 -26.11
C ALA A 198 -29.46 2.23 -24.64
N GLY A 199 -30.56 1.95 -23.95
CA GLY A 199 -30.76 2.36 -22.57
C GLY A 199 -31.52 3.69 -22.45
N GLN A 200 -31.97 4.01 -21.24
CA GLN A 200 -32.62 5.26 -20.93
C GLN A 200 -31.90 5.96 -19.80
N PRO A 201 -31.37 7.19 -20.01
CA PRO A 201 -30.56 7.86 -19.01
C PRO A 201 -31.23 7.95 -17.64
N HIS A 202 -30.48 7.57 -16.58
CA HIS A 202 -30.93 7.54 -15.17
C HIS A 202 -32.19 6.71 -14.90
N HIS A 203 -32.45 5.70 -15.74
CA HIS A 203 -33.51 4.71 -15.49
C HIS A 203 -32.89 3.31 -15.41
N PRO A 204 -32.22 2.98 -14.31
CA PRO A 204 -31.59 1.67 -14.15
C PRO A 204 -32.62 0.57 -14.19
N GLY A 205 -32.27 -0.55 -14.79
CA GLY A 205 -33.13 -1.73 -14.91
C GLY A 205 -32.48 -2.82 -15.76
N HIS A 206 -33.26 -3.85 -16.07
CA HIS A 206 -32.74 -5.03 -16.76
C HIS A 206 -33.62 -5.45 -17.97
N ALA A 207 -34.53 -4.62 -18.39
CA ALA A 207 -35.42 -4.96 -19.50
C ALA A 207 -34.65 -5.15 -20.82
N ASP A 208 -34.97 -6.23 -21.52
CA ASP A 208 -34.65 -6.39 -22.93
C ASP A 208 -35.56 -5.53 -23.78
N GLY A 209 -35.08 -5.09 -24.96
CA GLY A 209 -35.92 -4.24 -25.83
C GLY A 209 -35.11 -3.62 -26.99
N THR A 210 -35.68 -2.59 -27.61
CA THR A 210 -35.02 -1.90 -28.74
C THR A 210 -34.74 -0.46 -28.32
N ASN A 211 -33.47 -0.02 -28.56
CA ASN A 211 -32.97 1.34 -28.23
C ASN A 211 -33.28 1.72 -26.76
N ASN A 212 -34.03 2.79 -26.53
CA ASN A 212 -34.40 3.27 -25.21
C ASN A 212 -35.53 2.42 -24.54
N GLY A 213 -36.05 1.39 -25.22
CA GLY A 213 -36.89 0.36 -24.57
C GLY A 213 -36.11 -0.65 -23.76
N ALA A 214 -34.81 -0.76 -23.98
CA ALA A 214 -33.92 -1.55 -23.14
C ALA A 214 -33.49 -0.75 -21.92
N GLN A 215 -33.12 -1.48 -20.87
CA GLN A 215 -32.56 -0.88 -19.65
C GLN A 215 -31.27 -1.58 -19.25
N PHE A 216 -30.37 -0.85 -18.63
CA PHE A 216 -29.14 -1.32 -18.03
C PHE A 216 -29.02 -0.80 -16.60
N TYR A 217 -28.13 -1.37 -15.81
CA TYR A 217 -27.76 -0.84 -14.50
C TYR A 217 -26.25 -0.90 -14.32
N MET A 218 -25.59 0.24 -14.50
CA MET A 218 -24.13 0.38 -14.51
C MET A 218 -23.48 -0.58 -15.54
N PRO A 219 -23.76 -0.44 -16.85
CA PRO A 219 -23.08 -1.21 -17.89
C PRO A 219 -21.59 -0.87 -17.88
N PHE A 220 -20.71 -1.88 -17.76
CA PHE A 220 -19.30 -1.64 -17.49
C PHE A 220 -18.40 -1.91 -18.70
N GLY A 221 -18.27 -3.17 -19.14
CA GLY A 221 -17.45 -3.58 -20.26
C GLY A 221 -18.24 -3.65 -21.56
N ILE A 222 -17.61 -3.38 -22.68
CA ILE A 222 -18.19 -3.46 -24.00
C ILE A 222 -17.22 -4.05 -25.02
N SER A 223 -17.69 -4.91 -25.91
CA SER A 223 -16.91 -5.46 -27.02
C SER A 223 -17.77 -5.53 -28.28
N VAL A 224 -17.14 -5.43 -29.46
CA VAL A 224 -17.81 -5.46 -30.76
C VAL A 224 -17.27 -6.60 -31.61
N ASP A 225 -18.16 -7.34 -32.29
CA ASP A 225 -17.77 -8.37 -33.25
C ASP A 225 -17.67 -7.81 -34.68
N ALA A 226 -17.17 -8.67 -35.60
CA ALA A 226 -16.98 -8.29 -37.02
C ALA A 226 -18.30 -7.97 -37.76
N THR A 227 -19.44 -8.29 -37.18
CA THR A 227 -20.79 -8.01 -37.73
C THR A 227 -21.47 -6.85 -36.97
N THR A 228 -20.70 -6.11 -36.18
CA THR A 228 -21.13 -4.93 -35.41
C THR A 228 -22.11 -5.28 -34.27
N ASN A 229 -22.26 -6.54 -33.88
CA ASN A 229 -22.96 -6.83 -32.63
C ASN A 229 -22.11 -6.40 -31.45
N LEU A 230 -22.73 -5.80 -30.43
CA LEU A 230 -22.09 -5.42 -29.19
C LEU A 230 -22.42 -6.42 -28.10
N TYR A 231 -21.44 -6.65 -27.25
CA TYR A 231 -21.56 -7.47 -26.04
C TYR A 231 -21.20 -6.62 -24.85
N VAL A 232 -22.10 -6.52 -23.88
CA VAL A 232 -22.00 -5.60 -22.75
C VAL A 232 -22.16 -6.38 -21.44
N THR A 233 -21.29 -6.14 -20.49
CA THR A 233 -21.50 -6.55 -19.10
C THR A 233 -22.37 -5.53 -18.39
N ASP A 234 -23.49 -5.99 -17.84
CA ASP A 234 -24.46 -5.17 -17.12
C ASP A 234 -24.24 -5.41 -15.62
N GLY A 235 -23.31 -4.61 -15.05
CA GLY A 235 -22.58 -4.93 -13.83
C GLY A 235 -23.46 -5.23 -12.61
N ILE A 236 -24.37 -4.32 -12.26
CA ILE A 236 -25.27 -4.52 -11.10
C ILE A 236 -26.41 -5.51 -11.40
N ASN A 237 -26.76 -5.68 -12.68
CA ASN A 237 -27.73 -6.72 -13.06
C ASN A 237 -27.12 -8.13 -13.09
N GLU A 238 -25.81 -8.27 -12.95
CA GLU A 238 -25.11 -9.58 -12.96
C GLU A 238 -25.31 -10.35 -14.27
N THR A 239 -25.40 -9.63 -15.41
CA THR A 239 -25.73 -10.24 -16.71
C THR A 239 -24.79 -9.80 -17.82
N VAL A 240 -24.80 -10.60 -18.91
CA VAL A 240 -24.17 -10.25 -20.19
C VAL A 240 -25.27 -10.00 -21.21
N ARG A 241 -25.23 -8.81 -21.84
CA ARG A 241 -26.24 -8.35 -22.80
C ARG A 241 -25.63 -8.34 -24.21
N LYS A 242 -26.43 -8.71 -25.21
CA LYS A 242 -26.08 -8.59 -26.62
C LYS A 242 -26.95 -7.54 -27.30
N LEU A 243 -26.33 -6.66 -28.06
CA LEU A 243 -27.00 -5.66 -28.88
C LEU A 243 -26.78 -5.98 -30.35
N VAL A 244 -27.85 -6.02 -31.12
CA VAL A 244 -27.81 -6.32 -32.54
C VAL A 244 -28.37 -5.13 -33.31
N PRO A 245 -27.60 -4.51 -34.25
CA PRO A 245 -28.11 -3.40 -35.06
C PRO A 245 -29.15 -3.93 -36.08
N GLY A 246 -30.21 -3.16 -36.29
CA GLY A 246 -31.27 -3.51 -37.22
C GLY A 246 -32.03 -2.28 -37.74
N PRO A 247 -32.96 -2.48 -38.71
CA PRO A 247 -33.72 -1.37 -39.29
C PRO A 247 -34.57 -0.58 -38.31
N ALA A 248 -34.93 -1.18 -37.16
CA ALA A 248 -35.68 -0.53 -36.11
C ALA A 248 -34.77 0.06 -34.99
N GLY A 249 -33.45 -0.01 -35.15
CA GLY A 249 -32.46 0.37 -34.17
C GLY A 249 -31.77 -0.83 -33.53
N TRP A 250 -31.22 -0.67 -32.35
CA TRP A 250 -30.45 -1.68 -31.64
C TRP A 250 -31.31 -2.58 -30.75
N ALA A 251 -31.41 -3.86 -31.10
CA ALA A 251 -32.13 -4.85 -30.31
C ALA A 251 -31.23 -5.40 -29.19
N VAL A 252 -31.64 -5.22 -27.94
CA VAL A 252 -30.91 -5.67 -26.75
C VAL A 252 -31.58 -6.94 -26.20
N SER A 253 -30.75 -7.95 -25.89
CA SER A 253 -31.17 -9.20 -25.27
C SER A 253 -30.18 -9.69 -24.22
N THR A 254 -30.66 -10.27 -23.14
CA THR A 254 -29.83 -10.94 -22.13
C THR A 254 -29.40 -12.30 -22.66
N ILE A 255 -28.09 -12.54 -22.74
CA ILE A 255 -27.52 -13.81 -23.28
C ILE A 255 -26.99 -14.73 -22.18
N ALA A 256 -26.62 -14.21 -21.02
CA ALA A 256 -26.16 -14.99 -19.88
C ALA A 256 -26.28 -14.19 -18.57
N GLY A 257 -26.34 -14.92 -17.46
CA GLY A 257 -26.42 -14.34 -16.11
C GLY A 257 -27.84 -14.27 -15.59
N GLN A 258 -27.97 -14.34 -14.29
CA GLN A 258 -29.24 -14.29 -13.57
C GLN A 258 -29.45 -12.92 -12.95
N VAL A 259 -30.46 -12.20 -13.40
CA VAL A 259 -30.68 -10.80 -13.00
C VAL A 259 -30.69 -10.62 -11.48
N THR A 260 -29.85 -9.71 -10.98
CA THR A 260 -29.70 -9.35 -9.56
C THR A 260 -29.43 -10.53 -8.61
N ASN A 261 -28.99 -11.66 -9.15
CA ASN A 261 -28.62 -12.83 -8.35
C ASN A 261 -27.12 -13.14 -8.54
N ALA A 262 -26.28 -12.46 -7.76
CA ALA A 262 -24.85 -12.64 -7.75
C ALA A 262 -24.47 -14.09 -7.40
N GLY A 263 -23.46 -14.63 -8.05
CA GLY A 263 -22.95 -15.96 -7.80
C GLY A 263 -21.93 -16.41 -8.83
N SER A 264 -21.56 -17.67 -8.80
CA SER A 264 -20.47 -18.21 -9.61
C SER A 264 -20.85 -19.44 -10.42
N ALA A 265 -22.13 -19.81 -10.46
CA ALA A 265 -22.57 -21.03 -11.11
C ALA A 265 -22.30 -20.98 -12.61
N ASP A 266 -21.71 -22.06 -13.14
CA ASP A 266 -21.62 -22.36 -14.55
C ASP A 266 -22.99 -22.82 -15.07
N GLY A 267 -23.27 -22.61 -16.37
CA GLY A 267 -24.56 -23.04 -16.92
C GLY A 267 -24.86 -22.43 -18.28
N ALA A 268 -26.06 -22.76 -18.81
CA ALA A 268 -26.54 -22.26 -20.09
C ALA A 268 -27.36 -20.98 -19.89
N GLY A 269 -27.01 -19.91 -20.60
CA GLY A 269 -27.79 -18.66 -20.62
C GLY A 269 -27.99 -18.10 -19.19
N THR A 270 -29.26 -17.84 -18.86
CA THR A 270 -29.65 -17.27 -17.56
C THR A 270 -29.62 -18.28 -16.40
N ASN A 271 -29.18 -19.52 -16.61
CA ASN A 271 -28.87 -20.44 -15.50
C ASN A 271 -27.46 -20.21 -14.92
N ALA A 272 -26.60 -19.52 -15.64
CA ALA A 272 -25.31 -19.12 -15.13
C ALA A 272 -25.45 -17.91 -14.20
N GLN A 273 -24.45 -17.72 -13.33
CA GLN A 273 -24.36 -16.57 -12.44
C GLN A 273 -23.01 -15.89 -12.58
N PHE A 274 -22.97 -14.59 -12.36
CA PHE A 274 -21.78 -13.74 -12.26
C PHE A 274 -21.84 -12.94 -10.94
N SER A 275 -20.72 -12.33 -10.56
CA SER A 275 -20.68 -11.35 -9.46
C SER A 275 -19.76 -10.19 -9.85
N GLY A 276 -20.34 -9.04 -10.16
CA GLY A 276 -19.63 -7.88 -10.68
C GLY A 276 -18.95 -8.17 -12.03
N PRO A 277 -19.64 -8.63 -13.08
CA PRO A 277 -19.02 -8.85 -14.38
C PRO A 277 -18.50 -7.52 -14.94
N ALA A 278 -17.16 -7.42 -15.11
CA ALA A 278 -16.46 -6.20 -15.49
C ALA A 278 -16.11 -6.19 -16.99
N GLY A 279 -14.86 -6.42 -17.36
CA GLY A 279 -14.41 -6.43 -18.76
C GLY A 279 -14.96 -7.61 -19.56
N ILE A 280 -15.18 -7.40 -20.85
CA ILE A 280 -15.65 -8.42 -21.79
C ILE A 280 -14.93 -8.30 -23.12
N VAL A 281 -14.59 -9.43 -23.75
CA VAL A 281 -14.01 -9.48 -25.09
C VAL A 281 -14.59 -10.63 -25.91
N ILE A 282 -14.87 -10.37 -27.18
CA ILE A 282 -15.28 -11.39 -28.16
C ILE A 282 -14.04 -11.82 -28.99
N SER A 283 -13.80 -13.12 -29.06
CA SER A 283 -12.72 -13.71 -29.86
C SER A 283 -13.26 -14.27 -31.16
N GLY A 284 -13.03 -13.59 -32.29
CA GLY A 284 -13.38 -14.07 -33.63
C GLY A 284 -14.86 -14.47 -33.81
N GLY A 285 -15.79 -13.87 -33.04
CA GLY A 285 -17.21 -14.18 -33.04
C GLY A 285 -17.65 -15.24 -32.02
N ASN A 286 -16.76 -16.06 -31.47
CA ASN A 286 -16.97 -17.05 -30.42
C ASN A 286 -15.62 -17.66 -30.01
N PRO A 287 -15.24 -17.78 -28.71
CA PRO A 287 -16.03 -17.46 -27.51
C PRO A 287 -15.96 -15.98 -27.08
N LEU A 288 -16.78 -15.64 -26.05
CA LEU A 288 -16.60 -14.46 -25.22
C LEU A 288 -15.79 -14.83 -23.96
N TYR A 289 -14.99 -13.89 -23.47
CA TYR A 289 -14.39 -13.97 -22.14
C TYR A 289 -14.84 -12.77 -21.31
N VAL A 290 -15.15 -13.03 -20.04
CA VAL A 290 -15.63 -12.03 -19.07
C VAL A 290 -14.77 -12.10 -17.83
N ALA A 291 -14.30 -10.96 -17.35
CA ALA A 291 -13.74 -10.82 -16.02
C ALA A 291 -14.88 -10.78 -15.00
N ASP A 292 -14.95 -11.76 -14.13
CA ASP A 292 -15.96 -11.92 -13.09
C ASP A 292 -15.34 -11.46 -11.76
N ASP A 293 -15.31 -10.14 -11.57
CA ASP A 293 -14.45 -9.39 -10.66
C ASP A 293 -14.56 -9.90 -9.22
N ASN A 294 -15.75 -9.85 -8.62
CA ASN A 294 -15.95 -10.26 -7.23
C ASN A 294 -15.76 -11.76 -7.01
N ASN A 295 -15.89 -12.58 -8.08
CA ASN A 295 -15.59 -14.01 -8.03
C ASN A 295 -14.09 -14.32 -8.19
N ASN A 296 -13.27 -13.35 -8.56
CA ASN A 296 -11.84 -13.51 -8.84
C ASN A 296 -11.57 -14.58 -9.93
N THR A 297 -12.43 -14.63 -10.96
CA THR A 297 -12.34 -15.62 -12.04
C THR A 297 -12.50 -15.00 -13.41
N ILE A 298 -12.00 -15.72 -14.43
CA ILE A 298 -12.28 -15.43 -15.84
C ILE A 298 -13.26 -16.44 -16.35
N ARG A 299 -14.41 -15.95 -16.85
CA ARG A 299 -15.49 -16.80 -17.37
C ARG A 299 -15.42 -16.83 -18.89
N LYS A 300 -15.72 -18.01 -19.45
CA LYS A 300 -15.78 -18.24 -20.90
C LYS A 300 -17.23 -18.58 -21.29
N LEU A 301 -17.74 -17.83 -22.26
CA LEU A 301 -19.07 -18.06 -22.83
C LEU A 301 -18.88 -18.63 -24.24
N THR A 302 -19.38 -19.81 -24.50
CA THR A 302 -19.28 -20.49 -25.80
C THR A 302 -20.68 -20.63 -26.39
N LEU A 303 -20.87 -20.11 -27.60
CA LEU A 303 -22.15 -20.27 -28.32
C LEU A 303 -22.24 -21.69 -28.90
N THR A 304 -23.22 -22.45 -28.45
CA THR A 304 -23.52 -23.81 -28.90
C THR A 304 -24.97 -23.86 -29.40
N GLY A 305 -25.15 -23.93 -30.72
CA GLY A 305 -26.44 -23.75 -31.34
C GLY A 305 -26.95 -22.30 -31.10
N THR A 306 -28.04 -22.15 -30.36
CA THR A 306 -28.62 -20.84 -29.99
C THR A 306 -28.31 -20.43 -28.56
N ASN A 307 -27.65 -21.30 -27.78
CA ASN A 307 -27.44 -21.10 -26.36
C ASN A 307 -25.98 -20.72 -26.06
N TRP A 308 -25.78 -19.74 -25.20
CA TRP A 308 -24.50 -19.41 -24.62
C TRP A 308 -24.24 -20.27 -23.40
N ILE A 309 -23.16 -21.05 -23.41
CA ILE A 309 -22.74 -21.90 -22.31
C ILE A 309 -21.63 -21.17 -21.56
N VAL A 310 -21.86 -20.86 -20.29
CA VAL A 310 -20.89 -20.22 -19.40
C VAL A 310 -20.12 -21.28 -18.63
N SER A 311 -18.81 -21.14 -18.59
CA SER A 311 -17.89 -21.98 -17.80
C SER A 311 -16.81 -21.14 -17.17
N THR A 312 -16.31 -21.53 -16.00
CA THR A 312 -15.12 -20.94 -15.40
C THR A 312 -13.89 -21.34 -16.21
N PHE A 313 -13.19 -20.36 -16.81
CA PHE A 313 -12.02 -20.58 -17.65
C PHE A 313 -10.73 -20.62 -16.84
N ALA A 314 -10.57 -19.71 -15.88
CA ALA A 314 -9.42 -19.65 -14.98
C ALA A 314 -9.77 -18.95 -13.66
N GLY A 315 -9.02 -19.26 -12.61
CA GLY A 315 -9.24 -18.74 -11.25
C GLY A 315 -10.03 -19.71 -10.38
N LEU A 316 -9.99 -19.51 -9.05
CA LEU A 316 -10.78 -20.26 -8.08
C LEU A 316 -11.79 -19.31 -7.42
N VAL A 317 -13.06 -19.62 -7.55
CA VAL A 317 -14.16 -18.80 -7.06
C VAL A 317 -13.99 -18.42 -5.60
N GLY A 318 -14.10 -17.12 -5.31
CA GLY A 318 -14.04 -16.56 -3.97
C GLY A 318 -12.67 -16.60 -3.31
N VAL A 319 -11.63 -17.04 -4.03
CA VAL A 319 -10.25 -17.08 -3.51
C VAL A 319 -9.37 -16.15 -4.34
N TYR A 320 -9.02 -15.01 -3.76
CA TYR A 320 -8.10 -14.08 -4.39
C TYR A 320 -6.63 -14.49 -4.22
N GLY A 321 -5.76 -13.96 -5.05
CA GLY A 321 -4.31 -14.18 -5.00
C GLY A 321 -3.63 -13.93 -6.35
N ASP A 322 -2.36 -14.30 -6.44
CA ASP A 322 -1.47 -14.06 -7.59
C ASP A 322 -0.85 -15.33 -8.17
N ILE A 323 -1.36 -16.49 -7.79
CA ILE A 323 -0.75 -17.77 -8.15
C ILE A 323 -0.89 -18.05 -9.65
N ASP A 324 0.23 -18.30 -10.30
CA ASP A 324 0.29 -18.87 -11.66
C ASP A 324 -0.09 -20.36 -11.67
N GLY A 325 -0.59 -20.86 -12.77
CA GLY A 325 -0.91 -22.28 -12.89
C GLY A 325 -2.01 -22.59 -13.90
N ALA A 326 -2.39 -23.87 -13.96
CA ALA A 326 -3.47 -24.31 -14.84
C ALA A 326 -4.84 -23.98 -14.25
N THR A 327 -5.73 -23.40 -15.05
CA THR A 327 -7.16 -23.18 -14.79
C THR A 327 -7.48 -22.77 -13.35
N ASN A 328 -8.07 -23.67 -12.54
CA ASN A 328 -8.51 -23.44 -11.17
C ASN A 328 -7.37 -23.47 -10.12
N ASN A 329 -6.13 -23.78 -10.51
CA ASN A 329 -4.96 -23.61 -9.64
C ASN A 329 -4.48 -22.15 -9.60
N ALA A 330 -4.76 -21.39 -10.66
CA ALA A 330 -4.44 -19.97 -10.74
C ALA A 330 -5.33 -19.14 -9.81
N ARG A 331 -4.83 -17.99 -9.42
CA ARG A 331 -5.57 -16.99 -8.60
C ARG A 331 -5.47 -15.63 -9.26
N PHE A 332 -6.55 -14.87 -9.13
CA PHE A 332 -6.64 -13.47 -9.51
C PHE A 332 -7.13 -12.66 -8.30
N HIS A 333 -6.96 -11.35 -8.36
CA HIS A 333 -7.51 -10.44 -7.37
C HIS A 333 -8.14 -9.22 -8.03
N SER A 334 -9.48 -9.22 -8.09
CA SER A 334 -10.26 -8.19 -8.78
C SER A 334 -9.82 -8.03 -10.25
N PRO A 335 -9.97 -9.07 -11.09
CA PRO A 335 -9.66 -8.95 -12.51
C PRO A 335 -10.69 -8.05 -13.19
N ILE A 336 -10.24 -6.97 -13.84
CA ILE A 336 -11.13 -5.96 -14.44
C ILE A 336 -11.16 -6.09 -15.97
N GLY A 337 -10.06 -5.83 -16.66
CA GLY A 337 -9.99 -5.84 -18.13
C GLY A 337 -9.60 -7.19 -18.70
N VAL A 338 -10.18 -7.55 -19.84
CA VAL A 338 -9.77 -8.73 -20.61
C VAL A 338 -9.64 -8.40 -22.09
N THR A 339 -8.62 -8.99 -22.74
CA THR A 339 -8.44 -8.91 -24.19
C THR A 339 -7.87 -10.22 -24.74
N VAL A 340 -7.94 -10.43 -26.08
CA VAL A 340 -7.45 -11.66 -26.75
C VAL A 340 -6.50 -11.25 -27.88
N ASP A 341 -5.32 -11.89 -27.94
CA ASP A 341 -4.40 -11.71 -29.06
C ASP A 341 -4.78 -12.57 -30.30
N GLY A 342 -4.11 -12.33 -31.43
CA GLY A 342 -4.34 -13.07 -32.67
C GLY A 342 -4.03 -14.57 -32.56
N ALA A 343 -3.33 -15.04 -31.53
CA ALA A 343 -3.03 -16.45 -31.26
C ALA A 343 -4.06 -17.09 -30.31
N GLY A 344 -5.05 -16.33 -29.81
CA GLY A 344 -6.09 -16.80 -28.92
C GLY A 344 -5.69 -16.87 -27.45
N ASN A 345 -4.58 -16.23 -27.04
CA ASN A 345 -4.25 -16.06 -25.64
C ASN A 345 -5.08 -14.91 -25.05
N VAL A 346 -5.58 -15.10 -23.83
CA VAL A 346 -6.33 -14.09 -23.09
C VAL A 346 -5.37 -13.33 -22.18
N TYR A 347 -5.44 -12.00 -22.22
CA TYR A 347 -4.71 -11.14 -21.29
C TYR A 347 -5.68 -10.46 -20.34
N VAL A 348 -5.31 -10.40 -19.08
CA VAL A 348 -6.14 -9.94 -17.97
C VAL A 348 -5.43 -8.81 -17.22
N ALA A 349 -6.10 -7.69 -17.02
CA ALA A 349 -5.68 -6.71 -16.01
C ALA A 349 -6.11 -7.23 -14.63
N ASP A 350 -5.15 -7.76 -13.89
CA ASP A 350 -5.31 -8.29 -12.53
C ASP A 350 -5.08 -7.14 -11.53
N ALA A 351 -6.12 -6.31 -11.38
CA ALA A 351 -5.98 -4.93 -10.93
C ALA A 351 -5.40 -4.80 -9.51
N ASN A 352 -5.92 -5.55 -8.55
CA ASN A 352 -5.44 -5.48 -7.18
C ASN A 352 -4.09 -6.21 -6.97
N ASN A 353 -3.68 -7.06 -7.93
CA ASN A 353 -2.33 -7.63 -7.96
C ASN A 353 -1.32 -6.71 -8.67
N ASN A 354 -1.75 -5.64 -9.32
CA ASN A 354 -0.90 -4.73 -10.10
C ASN A 354 -0.11 -5.45 -11.21
N GLU A 355 -0.75 -6.44 -11.84
CA GLU A 355 -0.18 -7.29 -12.86
C GLU A 355 -1.02 -7.36 -14.13
N ILE A 356 -0.36 -7.70 -15.23
CA ILE A 356 -1.03 -8.19 -16.43
C ILE A 356 -0.76 -9.68 -16.54
N ARG A 357 -1.83 -10.49 -16.51
CA ARG A 357 -1.75 -11.95 -16.56
C ARG A 357 -2.05 -12.42 -17.98
N LYS A 358 -1.39 -13.49 -18.39
CA LYS A 358 -1.62 -14.16 -19.67
C LYS A 358 -2.18 -15.56 -19.43
N ILE A 359 -3.28 -15.88 -20.10
CA ILE A 359 -3.88 -17.22 -20.11
C ILE A 359 -3.70 -17.78 -21.52
N THR A 360 -2.97 -18.87 -21.65
CA THR A 360 -2.82 -19.56 -22.94
C THR A 360 -4.14 -20.19 -23.38
N ILE A 361 -4.26 -20.53 -24.68
CA ILE A 361 -5.45 -21.23 -25.20
C ILE A 361 -5.75 -22.53 -24.44
N GLY A 362 -4.72 -23.14 -23.84
CA GLY A 362 -4.83 -24.35 -23.01
C GLY A 362 -5.22 -24.08 -21.54
N GLY A 363 -5.49 -22.83 -21.16
CA GLY A 363 -5.92 -22.46 -19.82
C GLY A 363 -4.79 -22.32 -18.80
N VAL A 364 -3.52 -22.25 -19.21
CA VAL A 364 -2.40 -22.01 -18.30
C VAL A 364 -2.23 -20.50 -18.09
N VAL A 365 -2.32 -20.04 -16.85
CA VAL A 365 -2.13 -18.66 -16.42
C VAL A 365 -0.67 -18.43 -16.03
N SER A 366 -0.11 -17.31 -16.46
CA SER A 366 1.21 -16.82 -16.06
C SER A 366 1.22 -15.31 -15.96
N THR A 367 2.06 -14.76 -15.08
CA THR A 367 2.31 -13.33 -15.02
C THR A 367 3.07 -12.88 -16.26
N PHE A 368 2.52 -11.94 -17.02
CA PHE A 368 3.10 -11.43 -18.26
C PHE A 368 3.93 -10.16 -17.99
N ALA A 369 3.42 -9.27 -17.14
CA ALA A 369 4.13 -8.06 -16.74
C ALA A 369 3.59 -7.53 -15.39
N GLY A 370 4.43 -6.82 -14.65
CA GLY A 370 4.13 -6.37 -13.30
C GLY A 370 4.73 -7.28 -12.23
N VAL A 371 4.52 -6.92 -10.98
CA VAL A 371 4.87 -7.72 -9.80
C VAL A 371 3.75 -7.58 -8.81
N SER A 372 3.23 -8.70 -8.37
CA SER A 372 2.20 -8.73 -7.33
C SER A 372 2.76 -8.41 -5.95
N THR A 373 1.87 -8.05 -5.06
CA THR A 373 1.99 -8.36 -3.65
C THR A 373 1.83 -9.88 -3.51
N GLY A 374 2.71 -10.55 -2.80
CA GLY A 374 2.67 -12.02 -2.73
C GLY A 374 3.19 -12.56 -1.42
N SER A 375 3.31 -13.89 -1.36
CA SER A 375 3.75 -14.62 -0.17
C SER A 375 5.01 -15.46 -0.41
N THR A 376 5.71 -15.22 -1.51
CA THR A 376 6.90 -15.99 -1.87
C THR A 376 8.01 -15.82 -0.86
N ASP A 377 8.52 -16.94 -0.36
CA ASP A 377 9.75 -17.00 0.43
C ASP A 377 10.97 -16.88 -0.49
N GLY A 378 12.09 -16.38 0.03
CA GLY A 378 13.32 -16.26 -0.75
C GLY A 378 14.30 -15.22 -0.21
N PRO A 379 15.39 -14.94 -0.94
CA PRO A 379 16.40 -13.99 -0.49
C PRO A 379 15.96 -12.52 -0.70
N GLY A 380 16.03 -11.72 0.37
CA GLY A 380 15.92 -10.26 0.36
C GLY A 380 14.73 -9.73 -0.46
N THR A 381 15.04 -8.93 -1.47
CA THR A 381 14.05 -8.28 -2.33
C THR A 381 13.36 -9.23 -3.34
N ASN A 382 13.75 -10.50 -3.40
CA ASN A 382 13.02 -11.50 -4.19
C ASN A 382 11.83 -12.09 -3.40
N ALA A 383 11.82 -11.93 -2.07
CA ALA A 383 10.66 -12.30 -1.28
C ALA A 383 9.53 -11.30 -1.50
N LEU A 384 8.30 -11.80 -1.43
CA LEU A 384 7.11 -10.98 -1.58
C LEU A 384 6.32 -10.94 -0.27
N PHE A 385 5.79 -9.78 0.03
CA PHE A 385 4.85 -9.55 1.12
C PHE A 385 3.58 -8.90 0.57
N TRP A 386 2.52 -8.93 1.37
CA TRP A 386 1.31 -8.18 1.05
C TRP A 386 0.85 -7.40 2.27
N SER A 387 1.26 -6.11 2.32
CA SER A 387 1.01 -5.21 3.45
C SER A 387 1.73 -5.66 4.74
N THR A 388 3.02 -5.34 4.84
CA THR A 388 3.79 -5.55 6.07
C THR A 388 3.26 -4.65 7.18
N ALA A 389 2.47 -5.20 8.12
CA ALA A 389 1.86 -4.40 9.19
C ALA A 389 2.83 -4.11 10.32
N ALA A 390 3.58 -5.12 10.78
CA ALA A 390 4.46 -4.98 11.92
C ALA A 390 5.78 -5.72 11.76
N VAL A 391 6.78 -5.27 12.52
CA VAL A 391 8.11 -5.89 12.62
C VAL A 391 8.55 -5.98 14.08
N ALA A 392 9.18 -7.12 14.43
CA ALA A 392 9.85 -7.33 15.72
C ALA A 392 11.18 -8.03 15.51
N LEU A 393 12.14 -7.85 16.43
CA LEU A 393 13.49 -8.38 16.30
C LEU A 393 13.85 -9.27 17.49
N ASP A 394 14.57 -10.37 17.22
CA ASP A 394 15.23 -11.15 18.27
C ASP A 394 16.66 -10.62 18.55
N ALA A 395 17.23 -11.08 19.65
CA ALA A 395 18.59 -10.73 20.03
C ALA A 395 19.67 -11.22 19.04
N GLY A 396 19.31 -12.17 18.18
CA GLY A 396 20.17 -12.70 17.11
C GLY A 396 20.15 -11.89 15.84
N GLY A 397 19.29 -10.84 15.75
CA GLY A 397 19.12 -9.96 14.58
C GLY A 397 18.22 -10.51 13.50
N ASN A 398 17.42 -11.54 13.77
CA ASN A 398 16.35 -11.94 12.86
C ASN A 398 15.16 -10.99 13.02
N VAL A 399 14.51 -10.65 11.91
CA VAL A 399 13.30 -9.81 11.87
C VAL A 399 12.08 -10.70 11.66
N TYR A 400 11.07 -10.52 12.48
CA TYR A 400 9.77 -11.16 12.34
C TYR A 400 8.76 -10.15 11.82
N VAL A 401 7.93 -10.56 10.87
CA VAL A 401 7.03 -9.68 10.12
C VAL A 401 5.61 -10.21 10.19
N ALA A 402 4.66 -9.39 10.58
CA ALA A 402 3.24 -9.65 10.37
C ALA A 402 2.89 -9.28 8.93
N ASP A 403 2.64 -10.28 8.10
CA ASP A 403 2.30 -10.16 6.69
C ASP A 403 0.77 -10.18 6.55
N TYR A 404 0.17 -9.00 6.72
CA TYR A 404 -1.22 -8.75 7.08
C TYR A 404 -2.23 -9.43 6.14
N TYR A 405 -2.23 -9.07 4.85
CA TYR A 405 -3.17 -9.65 3.89
C TYR A 405 -2.83 -11.09 3.50
N ASN A 406 -1.56 -11.51 3.63
CA ASN A 406 -1.20 -12.92 3.48
C ASN A 406 -1.63 -13.77 4.67
N CYS A 407 -2.02 -13.17 5.79
CA CYS A 407 -2.41 -13.89 7.01
C CYS A 407 -1.31 -14.85 7.49
N THR A 408 -0.04 -14.41 7.40
CA THR A 408 1.14 -15.19 7.78
C THR A 408 2.10 -14.39 8.65
N ILE A 409 2.91 -15.14 9.41
CA ILE A 409 4.05 -14.57 10.12
C ILE A 409 5.32 -15.04 9.43
N ARG A 410 6.14 -14.07 9.01
CA ARG A 410 7.35 -14.29 8.23
C ARG A 410 8.59 -14.00 9.08
N LYS A 411 9.69 -14.66 8.77
CA LYS A 411 11.01 -14.43 9.39
C LYS A 411 12.01 -14.04 8.30
N ILE A 412 12.71 -12.93 8.51
CA ILE A 412 13.88 -12.54 7.73
C ILE A 412 15.10 -12.89 8.57
N ALA A 413 15.87 -13.87 8.15
CA ALA A 413 17.10 -14.27 8.82
C ALA A 413 18.21 -13.25 8.59
N THR A 414 19.29 -13.27 9.39
CA THR A 414 20.43 -12.34 9.28
C THR A 414 21.18 -12.42 7.95
N ASN A 415 21.04 -13.52 7.21
CA ASN A 415 21.56 -13.67 5.84
C ASN A 415 20.61 -13.12 4.78
N GLY A 416 19.50 -12.46 5.17
CA GLY A 416 18.49 -11.89 4.28
C GLY A 416 17.45 -12.88 3.73
N MET A 417 17.49 -14.17 4.13
CA MET A 417 16.47 -15.14 3.70
C MET A 417 15.16 -14.92 4.43
N VAL A 418 14.07 -14.79 3.66
CA VAL A 418 12.70 -14.73 4.16
C VAL A 418 12.08 -16.12 4.12
N SER A 419 11.40 -16.49 5.19
CA SER A 419 10.66 -17.75 5.31
C SER A 419 9.35 -17.55 6.08
N THR A 420 8.29 -18.25 5.68
CA THR A 420 7.02 -18.32 6.40
C THR A 420 7.16 -19.26 7.61
N ILE A 421 6.95 -18.75 8.81
CA ILE A 421 7.07 -19.53 10.05
C ILE A 421 5.73 -19.98 10.62
N ALA A 422 4.66 -19.23 10.36
CA ALA A 422 3.30 -19.60 10.78
C ALA A 422 2.25 -19.00 9.85
N GLY A 423 1.13 -19.70 9.70
CA GLY A 423 0.06 -19.32 8.77
C GLY A 423 0.20 -19.96 7.40
N LEU A 424 -0.86 -19.89 6.61
CA LEU A 424 -0.90 -20.31 5.22
C LEU A 424 -1.47 -19.18 4.37
N ALA A 425 -0.66 -18.66 3.47
CA ALA A 425 -1.02 -17.50 2.67
C ALA A 425 -2.35 -17.70 1.90
N GLY A 426 -3.18 -16.64 1.91
CA GLY A 426 -4.51 -16.66 1.30
C GLY A 426 -5.55 -17.51 2.02
N ASN A 427 -5.23 -18.09 3.19
CA ASN A 427 -6.15 -18.92 3.96
C ASN A 427 -6.39 -18.30 5.35
N ILE A 428 -7.42 -17.48 5.44
CA ILE A 428 -7.86 -16.88 6.71
C ILE A 428 -8.41 -17.95 7.68
N GLY A 429 -8.34 -17.68 8.97
CA GLY A 429 -8.93 -18.51 10.01
C GLY A 429 -8.29 -18.33 11.36
N SER A 430 -8.67 -19.15 12.34
CA SER A 430 -8.26 -19.05 13.75
C SER A 430 -7.59 -20.32 14.30
N ALA A 431 -7.31 -21.31 13.44
CA ALA A 431 -6.76 -22.59 13.90
C ALA A 431 -5.39 -22.43 14.56
N ASP A 432 -5.22 -23.09 15.70
CA ASP A 432 -3.94 -23.34 16.31
C ASP A 432 -3.21 -24.45 15.56
N GLY A 433 -1.86 -24.52 15.67
CA GLY A 433 -1.11 -25.57 15.01
C GLY A 433 0.35 -25.23 14.80
N THR A 434 1.04 -26.13 14.10
CA THR A 434 2.47 -25.98 13.81
C THR A 434 2.68 -25.45 12.40
N ASN A 435 3.51 -24.41 12.28
CA ASN A 435 3.87 -23.77 11.00
C ASN A 435 2.62 -23.39 10.16
N ASN A 436 2.49 -23.95 8.96
CA ASN A 436 1.37 -23.71 8.06
C ASN A 436 0.05 -24.43 8.43
N ALA A 437 0.00 -25.17 9.52
CA ALA A 437 -1.27 -25.65 10.09
C ALA A 437 -2.02 -24.55 10.85
N ALA A 438 -1.30 -23.58 11.40
CA ALA A 438 -1.91 -22.40 12.02
C ALA A 438 -2.64 -21.53 10.99
N ARG A 439 -3.63 -20.77 11.44
CA ARG A 439 -4.35 -19.78 10.63
C ARG A 439 -4.43 -18.46 11.39
N PHE A 440 -4.40 -17.37 10.66
CA PHE A 440 -4.60 -16.01 11.14
C PHE A 440 -5.63 -15.28 10.29
N TYR A 441 -6.14 -14.18 10.81
CA TYR A 441 -7.01 -13.29 10.05
C TYR A 441 -6.57 -11.84 10.27
N TYR A 442 -5.73 -11.34 9.35
CA TYR A 442 -5.14 -10.02 9.37
C TYR A 442 -4.36 -9.74 10.66
N PRO A 443 -3.24 -10.47 10.88
CA PRO A 443 -2.35 -10.21 12.02
C PRO A 443 -1.79 -8.78 11.92
N SER A 444 -2.13 -7.94 12.89
CA SER A 444 -1.85 -6.50 12.83
C SER A 444 -0.53 -6.11 13.50
N ASP A 445 -0.14 -6.79 14.58
CA ASP A 445 1.07 -6.48 15.31
C ASP A 445 1.73 -7.71 15.93
N ILE A 446 3.03 -7.58 16.23
CA ILE A 446 3.88 -8.67 16.70
C ILE A 446 4.90 -8.16 17.75
N ALA A 447 4.98 -8.81 18.88
CA ALA A 447 5.99 -8.56 19.91
C ALA A 447 6.73 -9.84 20.30
N LEU A 448 7.95 -9.69 20.84
CA LEU A 448 8.82 -10.80 21.21
C LEU A 448 9.14 -10.77 22.70
N ASP A 449 9.09 -11.92 23.38
CA ASP A 449 9.65 -12.06 24.72
C ASP A 449 11.15 -12.41 24.69
N SER A 450 11.82 -12.27 25.82
CA SER A 450 13.24 -12.62 25.97
C SER A 450 13.54 -14.11 25.75
N GLY A 451 12.52 -14.97 25.77
CA GLY A 451 12.61 -16.42 25.51
C GLY A 451 12.47 -16.76 24.02
N GLY A 452 12.21 -15.79 23.17
CA GLY A 452 12.06 -15.97 21.72
C GLY A 452 10.65 -16.41 21.28
N SER A 453 9.65 -16.35 22.16
CA SER A 453 8.25 -16.52 21.76
C SER A 453 7.71 -15.22 21.19
N LEU A 454 6.91 -15.34 20.13
CA LEU A 454 6.22 -14.23 19.50
C LEU A 454 4.78 -14.14 20.03
N TYR A 455 4.31 -12.93 20.22
CA TYR A 455 2.93 -12.64 20.56
C TYR A 455 2.34 -11.81 19.40
N VAL A 456 1.16 -12.20 18.93
CA VAL A 456 0.54 -11.65 17.74
C VAL A 456 -0.87 -11.17 18.08
N ALA A 457 -1.17 -9.92 17.72
CA ALA A 457 -2.54 -9.42 17.68
C ALA A 457 -3.19 -9.94 16.39
N ASP A 458 -4.04 -10.96 16.51
CA ASP A 458 -4.78 -11.60 15.40
C ASP A 458 -6.11 -10.85 15.23
N ALA A 459 -6.01 -9.67 14.59
CA ALA A 459 -6.97 -8.58 14.73
C ALA A 459 -8.40 -8.96 14.42
N TYR A 460 -8.65 -9.54 13.25
CA TYR A 460 -10.01 -9.88 12.82
C TYR A 460 -10.53 -11.21 13.40
N ASN A 461 -9.63 -12.03 13.98
CA ASN A 461 -10.05 -13.12 14.85
C ASN A 461 -10.38 -12.64 16.28
N SER A 462 -10.05 -11.41 16.65
CA SER A 462 -10.22 -10.86 18.00
C SER A 462 -9.55 -11.72 19.07
N THR A 463 -8.34 -12.24 18.75
CA THR A 463 -7.57 -13.12 19.63
C THR A 463 -6.11 -12.66 19.76
N ILE A 464 -5.50 -13.07 20.86
CA ILE A 464 -4.05 -12.93 21.07
C ILE A 464 -3.41 -14.31 20.92
N ARG A 465 -2.46 -14.41 19.98
CA ARG A 465 -1.81 -15.68 19.66
C ARG A 465 -0.37 -15.68 20.18
N LYS A 466 0.08 -16.82 20.67
CA LYS A 466 1.48 -17.05 21.03
C LYS A 466 2.10 -18.06 20.06
N ILE A 467 3.28 -17.75 19.53
CA ILE A 467 4.05 -18.60 18.63
C ILE A 467 5.38 -18.93 19.30
N THR A 468 5.59 -20.20 19.58
CA THR A 468 6.76 -20.68 20.31
C THR A 468 7.65 -21.53 19.41
N PRO A 469 8.97 -21.31 19.38
CA PRO A 469 9.88 -22.17 18.63
C PRO A 469 9.95 -23.57 19.24
N VAL A 470 9.81 -24.62 18.42
CA VAL A 470 9.88 -26.03 18.82
C VAL A 470 10.81 -26.78 17.86
N GLY A 471 12.08 -26.85 18.21
CA GLY A 471 13.11 -27.37 17.30
C GLY A 471 13.27 -26.49 16.07
N THR A 472 13.01 -27.05 14.88
CA THR A 472 12.99 -26.30 13.61
C THR A 472 11.61 -25.74 13.26
N ASN A 473 10.58 -26.05 14.03
CA ASN A 473 9.19 -25.66 13.79
C ASN A 473 8.74 -24.56 14.75
N TRP A 474 7.53 -24.02 14.50
CA TRP A 474 6.89 -23.00 15.30
C TRP A 474 5.46 -23.43 15.66
N ALA A 475 5.17 -23.50 16.94
CA ALA A 475 3.85 -23.89 17.44
C ALA A 475 3.04 -22.63 17.80
N THR A 476 1.88 -22.46 17.18
CA THR A 476 0.94 -21.39 17.46
C THR A 476 -0.16 -21.85 18.36
N SER A 477 -0.48 -21.07 19.40
CA SER A 477 -1.60 -21.29 20.32
C SER A 477 -2.33 -19.98 20.62
N THR A 478 -3.64 -20.04 20.77
CA THR A 478 -4.47 -18.93 21.26
C THR A 478 -4.32 -18.81 22.76
N ILE A 479 -3.90 -17.65 23.27
CA ILE A 479 -3.72 -17.42 24.71
C ILE A 479 -4.85 -16.61 25.34
N ALA A 480 -5.54 -15.76 24.54
CA ALA A 480 -6.66 -14.97 25.00
C ALA A 480 -7.58 -14.59 23.82
N GLY A 481 -8.86 -14.36 24.13
CA GLY A 481 -9.89 -14.08 23.15
C GLY A 481 -10.56 -15.32 22.61
N GLN A 482 -11.69 -15.12 21.96
CA GLN A 482 -12.46 -16.17 21.26
C GLN A 482 -12.67 -15.71 19.82
N ALA A 483 -12.27 -16.55 18.87
CA ALA A 483 -12.36 -16.19 17.45
C ALA A 483 -13.82 -15.86 17.04
N GLU A 484 -13.93 -14.79 16.22
CA GLU A 484 -15.22 -14.30 15.71
C GLU A 484 -16.18 -13.76 16.77
N VAL A 485 -15.72 -13.63 18.03
CA VAL A 485 -16.52 -13.03 19.12
C VAL A 485 -15.93 -11.69 19.50
N TYR A 486 -16.65 -10.64 19.18
CA TYR A 486 -16.23 -9.24 19.40
C TYR A 486 -16.79 -8.72 20.72
N GLY A 487 -15.99 -8.01 21.50
CA GLY A 487 -16.45 -7.39 22.74
C GLY A 487 -15.31 -6.95 23.66
N GLU A 488 -15.65 -6.35 24.79
CA GLU A 488 -14.76 -5.85 25.81
C GLU A 488 -15.05 -6.53 27.14
N VAL A 489 -14.61 -7.79 27.27
CA VAL A 489 -14.84 -8.58 28.49
C VAL A 489 -13.51 -9.04 29.07
N ASP A 490 -13.25 -8.69 30.34
CA ASP A 490 -12.15 -9.22 31.11
C ASP A 490 -12.42 -10.66 31.51
N GLY A 491 -11.36 -11.47 31.61
CA GLY A 491 -11.52 -12.89 31.93
C GLY A 491 -10.27 -13.73 31.71
N MET A 492 -10.43 -15.06 31.86
CA MET A 492 -9.34 -16.02 31.68
C MET A 492 -9.39 -16.63 30.27
N GLY A 493 -8.29 -16.49 29.52
CA GLY A 493 -8.13 -17.13 28.22
C GLY A 493 -9.27 -16.78 27.25
N SER A 494 -9.99 -17.79 26.77
CA SER A 494 -11.12 -17.63 25.84
C SER A 494 -12.39 -17.02 26.46
N ASN A 495 -12.43 -16.81 27.77
CA ASN A 495 -13.54 -16.08 28.40
C ASN A 495 -13.35 -14.55 28.34
N ALA A 496 -12.19 -14.07 27.93
CA ALA A 496 -11.98 -12.67 27.60
C ALA A 496 -12.37 -12.42 26.14
N PHE A 497 -12.89 -11.22 25.84
CA PHE A 497 -13.21 -10.84 24.48
C PHE A 497 -12.48 -9.54 24.13
N PHE A 498 -12.08 -9.42 22.87
CA PHE A 498 -11.45 -8.25 22.29
C PHE A 498 -12.29 -7.76 21.10
N TYR A 499 -12.06 -6.50 20.69
CA TYR A 499 -12.67 -5.96 19.49
C TYR A 499 -11.60 -5.34 18.57
N VAL A 500 -11.06 -6.17 17.69
CA VAL A 500 -9.98 -5.83 16.75
C VAL A 500 -8.73 -5.34 17.49
N PRO A 501 -8.03 -6.21 18.24
CA PRO A 501 -6.76 -5.85 18.88
C PRO A 501 -5.75 -5.44 17.80
N ALA A 502 -5.14 -4.25 17.94
CA ALA A 502 -4.29 -3.67 16.92
C ALA A 502 -2.80 -3.69 17.29
N GLY A 503 -2.43 -3.14 18.43
CA GLY A 503 -1.05 -3.07 18.89
C GLY A 503 -0.76 -4.04 20.04
N ILE A 504 0.50 -4.50 20.14
CA ILE A 504 0.93 -5.45 21.16
C ILE A 504 2.36 -5.14 21.67
N ALA A 505 2.58 -5.18 22.96
CA ALA A 505 3.90 -5.06 23.57
C ALA A 505 4.06 -6.05 24.72
N VAL A 506 5.29 -6.50 24.98
CA VAL A 506 5.60 -7.49 26.04
C VAL A 506 6.63 -6.92 26.99
N ASP A 507 6.36 -7.01 28.32
CA ASP A 507 7.33 -6.60 29.33
C ASP A 507 8.29 -7.75 29.72
N ALA A 508 9.31 -7.42 30.52
CA ALA A 508 10.29 -8.40 31.00
C ALA A 508 9.69 -9.52 31.86
N SER A 509 8.47 -9.35 32.38
CA SER A 509 7.73 -10.33 33.15
C SER A 509 6.76 -11.16 32.31
N THR A 510 6.84 -11.03 30.98
CA THR A 510 5.96 -11.66 29.99
C THR A 510 4.49 -11.24 30.09
N ASN A 511 4.17 -10.12 30.74
CA ASN A 511 2.86 -9.52 30.57
C ASN A 511 2.75 -8.95 29.15
N VAL A 512 1.63 -9.20 28.50
CA VAL A 512 1.33 -8.70 27.17
C VAL A 512 0.35 -7.55 27.29
N PHE A 513 0.73 -6.39 26.77
CA PHE A 513 -0.14 -5.22 26.68
C PHE A 513 -0.74 -5.17 25.29
N VAL A 514 -2.01 -4.88 25.20
CA VAL A 514 -2.79 -4.89 23.95
C VAL A 514 -3.59 -3.59 23.87
N SER A 515 -3.49 -2.88 22.75
CA SER A 515 -4.45 -1.87 22.37
C SER A 515 -5.65 -2.55 21.71
N ASP A 516 -6.78 -2.51 22.36
CA ASP A 516 -8.03 -3.00 21.82
C ASP A 516 -8.71 -1.87 21.05
N ASN A 517 -8.42 -1.82 19.75
CA ASN A 517 -8.58 -0.63 18.92
C ASN A 517 -10.03 -0.14 18.84
N TYR A 518 -10.95 -1.03 18.43
CA TYR A 518 -12.38 -0.70 18.35
C TYR A 518 -13.05 -0.72 19.73
N GLY A 519 -12.44 -1.38 20.70
CA GLY A 519 -12.84 -1.31 22.11
C GLY A 519 -12.49 0.01 22.79
N MET A 520 -11.53 0.77 22.20
CA MET A 520 -11.05 2.06 22.72
C MET A 520 -10.37 1.94 24.10
N VAL A 521 -9.78 0.79 24.40
CA VAL A 521 -9.18 0.49 25.70
C VAL A 521 -7.78 -0.11 25.56
N ILE A 522 -7.03 -0.08 26.66
CA ILE A 522 -5.75 -0.77 26.77
C ILE A 522 -5.91 -1.93 27.74
N ARG A 523 -5.54 -3.13 27.28
CA ARG A 523 -5.69 -4.38 28.01
C ARG A 523 -4.32 -4.92 28.44
N LYS A 524 -4.29 -5.61 29.58
CA LYS A 524 -3.13 -6.37 30.04
C LYS A 524 -3.48 -7.83 30.11
N VAL A 525 -2.66 -8.68 29.48
CA VAL A 525 -2.78 -10.14 29.46
C VAL A 525 -1.62 -10.71 30.28
N THR A 526 -1.92 -11.29 31.40
CA THR A 526 -0.92 -11.77 32.40
C THR A 526 -0.93 -13.28 32.46
N PRO A 527 0.25 -13.96 32.40
CA PRO A 527 0.30 -15.41 32.55
C PRO A 527 -0.05 -15.83 33.98
N GLU A 528 -1.01 -16.75 34.12
CA GLU A 528 -1.42 -17.35 35.39
C GLU A 528 -1.40 -18.90 35.30
N GLY A 529 -0.26 -19.50 35.64
CA GLY A 529 -0.05 -20.95 35.49
C GLY A 529 -0.10 -21.37 34.02
N ALA A 530 -1.08 -22.21 33.67
CA ALA A 530 -1.30 -22.64 32.27
C ALA A 530 -2.23 -21.69 31.48
N ASN A 531 -2.83 -20.71 32.14
CA ASN A 531 -3.81 -19.79 31.56
C ASN A 531 -3.29 -18.36 31.52
N TRP A 532 -4.10 -17.45 30.96
CA TRP A 532 -3.80 -16.04 30.83
C TRP A 532 -4.98 -15.19 31.29
N ALA A 533 -4.75 -14.29 32.23
CA ALA A 533 -5.76 -13.36 32.73
C ALA A 533 -5.73 -12.07 31.91
N VAL A 534 -6.87 -11.65 31.41
CA VAL A 534 -7.04 -10.38 30.69
C VAL A 534 -7.73 -9.38 31.59
N THR A 535 -7.16 -8.19 31.70
CA THR A 535 -7.72 -7.07 32.48
C THR A 535 -7.62 -5.77 31.70
N THR A 536 -8.68 -4.96 31.75
CA THR A 536 -8.67 -3.60 31.21
C THR A 536 -7.94 -2.66 32.17
N ILE A 537 -6.85 -2.05 31.72
CA ILE A 537 -6.01 -1.17 32.54
C ILE A 537 -6.30 0.30 32.34
N ALA A 538 -6.80 0.70 31.18
CA ALA A 538 -7.20 2.08 30.90
C ALA A 538 -8.16 2.15 29.70
N GLY A 539 -8.99 3.17 29.69
CA GLY A 539 -10.00 3.42 28.67
C GLY A 539 -11.41 3.06 29.13
N LEU A 540 -12.39 3.75 28.59
CA LEU A 540 -13.81 3.43 28.78
C LEU A 540 -14.30 2.69 27.52
N PRO A 541 -14.73 1.42 27.65
CA PRO A 541 -15.12 0.62 26.50
C PRO A 541 -16.10 1.32 25.56
N PHE A 542 -15.84 1.26 24.24
CA PHE A 542 -16.66 1.82 23.16
C PHE A 542 -16.90 3.33 23.27
N THR A 543 -16.07 4.04 24.02
CA THR A 543 -16.23 5.48 24.22
C THR A 543 -14.99 6.21 23.74
N GLU A 544 -15.13 6.92 22.62
CA GLU A 544 -14.07 7.76 22.06
C GLU A 544 -13.80 8.99 22.95
N GLY A 545 -12.55 9.42 23.00
CA GLY A 545 -12.15 10.62 23.69
C GLY A 545 -10.65 10.71 23.93
N SER A 546 -10.21 11.81 24.55
CA SER A 546 -8.79 12.12 24.78
C SER A 546 -8.45 12.43 26.24
N SER A 547 -9.38 12.18 27.17
CA SER A 547 -9.22 12.52 28.59
C SER A 547 -8.05 11.77 29.23
N ASN A 548 -7.26 12.49 30.01
CA ASN A 548 -6.31 11.90 30.95
C ASN A 548 -7.05 11.44 32.22
N GLY A 549 -6.52 10.43 32.91
CA GLY A 549 -7.14 9.95 34.14
C GLY A 549 -6.67 8.57 34.58
N ILE A 550 -7.27 8.05 35.65
CA ILE A 550 -6.96 6.72 36.18
C ILE A 550 -7.99 5.72 35.68
N GLY A 551 -7.51 4.59 35.10
CA GLY A 551 -8.32 3.49 34.66
C GLY A 551 -9.35 3.93 33.60
N THR A 552 -10.64 3.67 33.83
CA THR A 552 -11.75 4.04 32.95
C THR A 552 -12.07 5.53 32.87
N ASN A 553 -11.44 6.39 33.67
CA ASN A 553 -11.53 7.84 33.51
C ASN A 553 -10.66 8.37 32.39
N ALA A 554 -9.69 7.58 31.92
CA ALA A 554 -8.96 7.85 30.69
C ALA A 554 -9.84 7.47 29.48
N MET A 555 -9.64 8.16 28.37
CA MET A 555 -10.29 7.84 27.11
C MET A 555 -9.25 7.82 25.98
N PHE A 556 -9.50 6.99 24.99
CA PHE A 556 -8.70 6.85 23.79
C PHE A 556 -9.60 6.92 22.56
N TYR A 557 -8.98 7.09 21.38
CA TYR A 557 -9.70 7.02 20.12
C TYR A 557 -8.88 6.27 19.08
N PHE A 558 -9.25 5.00 18.84
CA PHE A 558 -8.52 4.03 18.03
C PHE A 558 -7.04 3.94 18.42
N PRO A 559 -6.72 3.55 19.67
CA PRO A 559 -5.33 3.33 20.09
C PRO A 559 -4.71 2.17 19.29
N ARG A 560 -3.45 2.36 18.85
CA ARG A 560 -2.73 1.37 18.02
C ARG A 560 -1.43 0.93 18.69
N GLY A 561 -0.28 1.16 18.08
CA GLY A 561 1.01 0.65 18.53
C GLY A 561 1.36 1.00 19.97
N LEU A 562 2.04 0.08 20.62
CA LEU A 562 2.40 0.15 22.04
C LEU A 562 3.90 -0.09 22.25
N ALA A 563 4.48 0.62 23.21
CA ALA A 563 5.78 0.28 23.78
C ALA A 563 5.72 0.21 25.29
N VAL A 564 6.56 -0.62 25.90
CA VAL A 564 6.67 -0.73 27.36
C VAL A 564 8.11 -0.50 27.78
N ASP A 565 8.30 0.32 28.84
CA ASP A 565 9.63 0.56 29.41
C ASP A 565 9.95 -0.38 30.58
N ASN A 566 11.19 -0.32 31.08
CA ASN A 566 11.65 -1.15 32.17
C ASN A 566 10.94 -0.85 33.53
N ALA A 567 10.21 0.25 33.63
CA ALA A 567 9.38 0.60 34.78
C ALA A 567 7.93 0.17 34.59
N SER A 568 7.64 -0.59 33.53
CA SER A 568 6.31 -1.03 33.11
C SER A 568 5.37 0.12 32.76
N ASN A 569 5.88 1.32 32.42
CA ASN A 569 5.01 2.32 31.79
C ASN A 569 4.71 1.86 30.36
N VAL A 570 3.45 2.02 29.94
CA VAL A 570 3.00 1.72 28.58
C VAL A 570 2.81 3.01 27.81
N TYR A 571 3.45 3.11 26.66
CA TYR A 571 3.34 4.22 25.74
C TYR A 571 2.40 3.83 24.61
N VAL A 572 1.51 4.71 24.22
CA VAL A 572 0.40 4.40 23.29
C VAL A 572 0.35 5.44 22.19
N ALA A 573 0.32 5.00 20.95
CA ALA A 573 -0.10 5.80 19.81
C ALA A 573 -1.64 5.89 19.83
N ASP A 574 -2.17 7.03 20.27
CA ASP A 574 -3.61 7.32 20.34
C ASP A 574 -4.03 7.98 19.02
N SER A 575 -4.20 7.13 18.00
CA SER A 575 -4.04 7.48 16.58
C SER A 575 -5.03 8.52 16.09
N GLU A 576 -6.34 8.35 16.30
CA GLU A 576 -7.35 9.35 15.89
C GLU A 576 -7.32 10.61 16.79
N ASN A 577 -6.77 10.50 18.00
CA ASN A 577 -6.48 11.68 18.82
C ASN A 577 -5.20 12.40 18.39
N ASN A 578 -4.44 11.86 17.44
CA ASN A 578 -3.19 12.46 16.97
C ASN A 578 -2.22 12.80 18.12
N SER A 579 -2.12 11.90 19.10
CA SER A 579 -1.35 12.14 20.33
C SER A 579 -0.64 10.89 20.82
N ILE A 580 0.44 11.10 21.57
CA ILE A 580 1.18 10.02 22.23
C ILE A 580 0.87 10.07 23.72
N ARG A 581 0.37 8.95 24.25
CA ARG A 581 -0.06 8.82 25.64
C ARG A 581 0.88 7.90 26.42
N ARG A 582 0.95 8.10 27.72
CA ARG A 582 1.67 7.20 28.65
C ARG A 582 0.75 6.74 29.76
N LEU A 583 0.75 5.45 30.01
CA LEU A 583 0.13 4.81 31.16
C LEU A 583 1.21 4.50 32.21
N THR A 584 1.06 5.04 33.41
CA THR A 584 1.98 4.80 34.52
C THR A 584 1.25 4.00 35.59
N PRO A 585 1.81 2.86 36.07
CA PRO A 585 1.20 2.10 37.14
C PRO A 585 1.19 2.89 38.45
N VAL A 586 0.03 2.96 39.11
CA VAL A 586 -0.18 3.64 40.40
C VAL A 586 -0.94 2.71 41.35
N GLY A 587 -0.22 1.98 42.17
CA GLY A 587 -0.79 0.89 42.97
C GLY A 587 -1.35 -0.22 42.10
N THR A 588 -2.64 -0.51 42.20
CA THR A 588 -3.34 -1.49 41.34
C THR A 588 -3.95 -0.86 40.07
N ASN A 589 -3.86 0.45 39.92
CA ASN A 589 -4.46 1.23 38.84
C ASN A 589 -3.38 1.77 37.87
N TRP A 590 -3.83 2.41 36.78
CA TRP A 590 -2.98 3.01 35.76
C TRP A 590 -3.41 4.43 35.48
N LEU A 591 -2.45 5.37 35.52
CA LEU A 591 -2.67 6.79 35.20
C LEU A 591 -2.28 7.05 33.75
N ALA A 592 -3.24 7.47 32.94
CA ALA A 592 -3.00 7.93 31.59
C ALA A 592 -2.67 9.43 31.55
N SER A 593 -1.64 9.79 30.80
CA SER A 593 -1.23 11.18 30.56
C SER A 593 -0.81 11.38 29.10
N THR A 594 -1.09 12.56 28.53
CA THR A 594 -0.63 12.96 27.20
C THR A 594 0.82 13.44 27.26
N LEU A 595 1.70 12.93 26.41
CA LEU A 595 3.11 13.33 26.32
C LEU A 595 3.34 14.38 25.25
N ALA A 596 2.73 14.19 24.07
CA ALA A 596 2.83 15.10 22.94
C ALA A 596 1.62 14.94 22.01
N GLY A 597 1.36 15.94 21.17
CA GLY A 597 0.21 15.99 20.30
C GLY A 597 -1.01 16.64 20.96
N VAL A 598 -2.00 17.00 20.14
CA VAL A 598 -3.27 17.61 20.57
C VAL A 598 -4.42 16.92 19.88
N ALA A 599 -5.37 16.41 20.66
CA ALA A 599 -6.54 15.74 20.13
C ALA A 599 -7.30 16.61 19.10
N GLY A 600 -7.58 16.02 17.95
CA GLY A 600 -8.30 16.67 16.86
C GLY A 600 -7.46 17.58 15.97
N ILE A 601 -6.18 17.83 16.28
CA ILE A 601 -5.27 18.61 15.42
C ILE A 601 -4.41 17.63 14.60
N ARG A 602 -4.57 17.70 13.27
CA ARG A 602 -3.82 16.91 12.28
C ARG A 602 -2.79 17.83 11.64
N ALA A 603 -1.52 17.69 12.02
CA ALA A 603 -0.41 18.48 11.51
C ALA A 603 0.93 17.75 11.70
N ASN A 604 2.04 18.40 11.40
CA ASN A 604 3.38 17.79 11.38
C ASN A 604 4.45 18.63 12.09
N ASP A 605 4.05 19.58 12.93
CA ASP A 605 5.00 20.48 13.58
C ASP A 605 5.89 19.73 14.58
N ASP A 606 7.18 20.01 14.49
CA ASP A 606 8.14 19.67 15.54
C ASP A 606 7.94 20.63 16.73
N GLY A 607 8.23 20.19 17.95
CA GLY A 607 8.01 21.02 19.11
C GLY A 607 8.09 20.29 20.45
N THR A 608 7.67 20.97 21.52
CA THR A 608 7.68 20.41 22.88
C THR A 608 6.28 20.12 23.37
N GLY A 609 6.03 18.88 23.77
CA GLY A 609 4.74 18.45 24.32
C GLY A 609 3.60 18.70 23.33
N THR A 610 2.59 19.45 23.77
CA THR A 610 1.41 19.80 22.95
C THR A 610 1.68 20.82 21.84
N ASN A 611 2.89 21.37 21.73
CA ASN A 611 3.28 22.20 20.58
C ASN A 611 3.80 21.36 19.40
N ALA A 612 4.03 20.06 19.60
CA ALA A 612 4.26 19.13 18.53
C ALA A 612 2.93 18.54 18.06
N HIS A 613 2.82 18.26 16.76
CA HIS A 613 1.61 17.68 16.18
C HIS A 613 1.94 16.43 15.37
N PHE A 614 0.95 15.54 15.28
CA PHE A 614 1.00 14.31 14.53
C PHE A 614 -0.23 14.20 13.62
N PHE A 615 -0.19 13.28 12.67
CA PHE A 615 -1.35 12.91 11.89
C PHE A 615 -1.46 11.39 11.80
N PHE A 616 -2.36 10.83 12.58
CA PHE A 616 -2.60 9.39 12.69
C PHE A 616 -1.30 8.62 13.00
N PRO A 617 -0.66 8.85 14.16
CA PRO A 617 0.50 8.08 14.56
C PRO A 617 0.09 6.62 14.79
N ASP A 618 0.75 5.68 14.12
CA ASP A 618 0.39 4.26 14.18
C ASP A 618 1.20 3.47 15.20
N ASP A 619 2.47 3.84 15.43
CA ASP A 619 3.33 3.06 16.31
C ASP A 619 4.29 3.91 17.13
N VAL A 620 4.73 3.34 18.24
CA VAL A 620 5.75 3.90 19.14
C VAL A 620 6.74 2.81 19.56
N THR A 621 8.03 3.14 19.57
CA THR A 621 9.08 2.20 20.01
C THR A 621 10.26 2.93 20.65
N PHE A 622 11.03 2.25 21.48
CA PHE A 622 12.25 2.79 22.10
C PHE A 622 13.51 2.41 21.36
N ASP A 623 14.44 3.35 21.24
CA ASP A 623 15.82 3.02 20.92
C ASP A 623 16.56 2.49 22.17
N THR A 624 17.79 1.99 21.95
CA THR A 624 18.64 1.43 23.03
C THR A 624 19.09 2.47 24.06
N THR A 625 18.83 3.76 23.84
CA THR A 625 19.22 4.86 24.70
C THR A 625 18.05 5.48 25.45
N GLY A 626 16.82 5.00 25.19
CA GLY A 626 15.59 5.41 25.88
C GLY A 626 14.84 6.58 25.22
N HIS A 627 15.18 6.95 23.97
CA HIS A 627 14.34 7.85 23.20
C HIS A 627 13.16 7.10 22.61
N LEU A 628 12.01 7.73 22.58
CA LEU A 628 10.80 7.18 21.95
C LEU A 628 10.75 7.64 20.49
N TYR A 629 10.47 6.72 19.59
CA TYR A 629 10.23 7.00 18.19
C TYR A 629 8.78 6.72 17.84
N VAL A 630 8.23 7.52 16.94
CA VAL A 630 6.84 7.47 16.53
C VAL A 630 6.78 7.30 15.02
N MET A 631 6.01 6.34 14.54
CA MET A 631 5.61 6.28 13.14
C MET A 631 4.42 7.20 12.93
N ASP A 632 4.66 8.35 12.34
CA ASP A 632 3.67 9.40 12.04
C ASP A 632 3.10 9.16 10.64
N THR A 633 2.24 8.14 10.53
CA THR A 633 1.92 7.41 9.32
C THR A 633 1.31 8.27 8.22
N TYR A 634 0.31 9.09 8.52
CA TYR A 634 -0.31 9.94 7.50
C TYR A 634 0.55 11.15 7.12
N ASN A 635 1.52 11.52 7.97
CA ASN A 635 2.57 12.48 7.61
C ASN A 635 3.71 11.85 6.80
N GLN A 636 3.76 10.51 6.68
CA GLN A 636 4.84 9.77 6.00
C GLN A 636 6.21 10.00 6.64
N THR A 637 6.27 10.24 7.95
CA THR A 637 7.50 10.60 8.66
C THR A 637 7.74 9.76 9.89
N ILE A 638 9.01 9.65 10.27
CA ILE A 638 9.43 9.07 11.55
C ILE A 638 9.84 10.21 12.46
N ARG A 639 9.21 10.26 13.65
CA ARG A 639 9.44 11.32 14.64
C ARG A 639 10.19 10.74 15.84
N LYS A 640 11.17 11.48 16.35
CA LYS A 640 11.89 11.17 17.59
C LYS A 640 11.39 12.04 18.72
N MET A 641 11.12 11.42 19.86
CA MET A 641 10.74 12.10 21.10
C MET A 641 11.86 11.95 22.13
N THR A 642 12.42 13.04 22.58
CA THR A 642 13.51 13.09 23.57
C THR A 642 13.02 13.75 24.85
N LEU A 643 13.24 13.13 25.99
CA LEU A 643 12.90 13.74 27.29
C LEU A 643 13.99 14.72 27.73
N VAL A 644 13.64 16.01 27.79
CA VAL A 644 14.53 17.09 28.22
C VAL A 644 13.94 17.71 29.51
N GLY A 645 14.54 17.38 30.63
CA GLY A 645 13.96 17.69 31.94
C GLY A 645 12.67 16.93 32.17
N THR A 646 11.52 17.65 32.22
CA THR A 646 10.19 17.04 32.35
C THR A 646 9.39 17.05 31.02
N ASN A 647 9.95 17.61 29.98
CA ASN A 647 9.25 17.85 28.72
C ASN A 647 9.73 16.92 27.61
N TRP A 648 8.81 16.47 26.77
CA TRP A 648 9.12 15.70 25.59
C TRP A 648 9.27 16.63 24.37
N VAL A 649 10.45 16.60 23.77
CA VAL A 649 10.78 17.33 22.52
C VAL A 649 10.64 16.38 21.36
N VAL A 650 9.85 16.75 20.36
CA VAL A 650 9.57 15.98 19.16
C VAL A 650 10.33 16.59 17.98
N THR A 651 11.03 15.75 17.20
CA THR A 651 11.75 16.14 15.98
C THR A 651 11.53 15.11 14.88
N THR A 652 11.44 15.58 13.64
CA THR A 652 11.37 14.71 12.45
C THR A 652 12.76 14.18 12.11
N VAL A 653 12.92 12.85 12.00
CA VAL A 653 14.22 12.21 11.72
C VAL A 653 14.30 11.52 10.37
N ALA A 654 13.17 11.17 9.76
CA ALA A 654 13.13 10.57 8.42
C ALA A 654 11.76 10.75 7.77
N GLY A 655 11.72 10.57 6.44
CA GLY A 655 10.51 10.75 5.65
C GLY A 655 10.27 12.20 5.26
N GLN A 656 9.41 12.41 4.27
CA GLN A 656 9.04 13.73 3.79
C GLN A 656 7.53 13.92 3.92
N VAL A 657 7.14 14.97 4.63
CA VAL A 657 5.73 15.23 4.98
C VAL A 657 4.81 15.20 3.75
N GLY A 658 3.81 14.31 3.81
CA GLY A 658 2.78 14.17 2.78
C GLY A 658 3.26 13.58 1.45
N ILE A 659 4.54 13.16 1.36
CA ILE A 659 5.08 12.55 0.14
C ILE A 659 5.22 11.05 0.35
N THR A 660 4.41 10.29 -0.37
CA THR A 660 4.51 8.83 -0.41
C THR A 660 5.59 8.38 -1.40
N GLY A 661 6.25 7.26 -1.13
CA GLY A 661 7.22 6.68 -2.04
C GLY A 661 8.00 5.52 -1.42
N SER A 662 8.96 4.98 -2.19
CA SER A 662 9.79 3.85 -1.76
C SER A 662 11.29 4.15 -1.89
N THR A 663 11.65 5.42 -2.09
CA THR A 663 13.03 5.83 -2.32
C THR A 663 13.89 5.57 -1.08
N ASP A 664 15.02 4.90 -1.28
CA ASP A 664 16.07 4.77 -0.28
C ASP A 664 16.80 6.11 -0.11
N GLY A 665 17.33 6.38 1.08
CA GLY A 665 18.02 7.63 1.31
C GLY A 665 18.39 7.89 2.77
N ILE A 666 18.97 9.06 3.03
CA ILE A 666 19.35 9.48 4.37
C ILE A 666 18.31 10.45 4.93
N GLY A 667 17.80 10.14 6.12
CA GLY A 667 16.87 11.01 6.84
C GLY A 667 15.63 11.33 6.01
N THR A 668 15.35 12.63 5.82
CA THR A 668 14.18 13.10 5.07
C THR A 668 14.25 12.87 3.55
N ASN A 669 15.36 12.34 3.02
CA ASN A 669 15.43 11.91 1.62
C ASN A 669 14.88 10.49 1.41
N ALA A 670 14.71 9.70 2.48
CA ALA A 670 13.98 8.45 2.40
C ALA A 670 12.48 8.71 2.30
N LEU A 671 11.78 7.94 1.48
CA LEU A 671 10.33 8.03 1.35
C LEU A 671 9.68 6.73 1.82
N PHE A 672 8.52 6.86 2.44
CA PHE A 672 7.69 5.77 2.92
C PHE A 672 6.28 5.85 2.32
N ASN A 673 5.52 4.78 2.44
CA ASN A 673 4.15 4.74 1.95
C ASN A 673 3.24 4.10 3.02
N TYR A 674 2.63 4.94 3.84
CA TYR A 674 1.80 4.53 4.98
C TYR A 674 2.45 3.42 5.82
N ALA A 675 3.73 3.63 6.18
CA ALA A 675 4.43 2.74 7.09
C ALA A 675 3.72 2.71 8.46
N GLN A 676 3.62 1.54 9.09
CA GLN A 676 2.80 1.37 10.30
C GLN A 676 3.60 1.00 11.55
N CYS A 677 4.75 0.34 11.44
CA CYS A 677 5.46 -0.15 12.61
C CYS A 677 6.97 0.11 12.54
N LEU A 678 7.57 0.30 13.70
CA LEU A 678 8.99 0.57 13.93
C LEU A 678 9.57 -0.43 14.94
N ALA A 679 10.81 -0.87 14.74
CA ALA A 679 11.54 -1.64 15.73
C ALA A 679 13.05 -1.34 15.69
N PHE A 680 13.73 -1.39 16.82
CA PHE A 680 15.18 -1.19 16.92
C PHE A 680 15.92 -2.49 17.24
N ASP A 681 17.10 -2.68 16.64
CA ASP A 681 18.03 -3.71 17.08
C ASP A 681 18.92 -3.22 18.23
N GLY A 682 19.66 -4.16 18.84
CA GLY A 682 20.59 -3.84 19.93
C GLY A 682 21.78 -2.95 19.51
N ALA A 683 22.02 -2.75 18.21
CA ALA A 683 23.04 -1.85 17.66
C ALA A 683 22.51 -0.43 17.38
N GLY A 684 21.19 -0.23 17.55
CA GLY A 684 20.51 1.04 17.33
C GLY A 684 20.13 1.29 15.87
N ASN A 685 20.07 0.26 15.03
CA ASN A 685 19.51 0.37 13.69
C ASN A 685 17.99 0.24 13.76
N LEU A 686 17.30 0.96 12.87
CA LEU A 686 15.85 1.05 12.81
C LEU A 686 15.29 0.17 11.69
N TYR A 687 14.28 -0.60 12.00
CA TYR A 687 13.52 -1.38 11.02
C TYR A 687 12.11 -0.81 10.90
N VAL A 688 11.62 -0.73 9.68
CA VAL A 688 10.31 -0.12 9.37
C VAL A 688 9.48 -1.09 8.54
N ALA A 689 8.27 -1.38 8.99
CA ALA A 689 7.24 -2.01 8.17
C ALA A 689 6.65 -0.95 7.23
N ASP A 690 7.11 -0.90 5.99
CA ASP A 690 6.69 0.07 4.97
C ASP A 690 5.47 -0.50 4.23
N THR A 691 4.32 -0.39 4.87
CA THR A 691 3.12 -1.22 4.72
C THR A 691 2.55 -1.22 3.30
N HIS A 692 2.27 -0.05 2.73
CA HIS A 692 1.72 0.04 1.38
C HIS A 692 2.77 -0.20 0.27
N ASN A 693 4.06 -0.17 0.61
CA ASN A 693 5.12 -0.64 -0.27
C ASN A 693 5.34 -2.16 -0.19
N SER A 694 4.72 -2.83 0.77
CA SER A 694 4.92 -4.27 1.04
C SER A 694 6.40 -4.63 1.21
N THR A 695 7.16 -3.77 1.91
CA THR A 695 8.59 -3.94 2.13
C THR A 695 8.95 -3.75 3.60
N VAL A 696 10.06 -4.37 4.01
CA VAL A 696 10.73 -4.05 5.27
C VAL A 696 11.96 -3.20 4.94
N ARG A 697 12.02 -1.98 5.52
CA ARG A 697 13.12 -1.04 5.31
C ARG A 697 14.10 -1.14 6.49
N PHE A 698 15.39 -1.04 6.18
CA PHE A 698 16.48 -1.05 7.15
C PHE A 698 17.14 0.33 7.20
N GLY A 699 16.98 1.01 8.31
CA GLY A 699 17.59 2.30 8.62
C GLY A 699 18.89 2.08 9.42
N ARG A 700 20.03 2.09 8.74
CA ARG A 700 21.33 2.02 9.41
C ARG A 700 21.61 3.32 10.13
N ALA A 701 21.92 3.25 11.42
CA ALA A 701 22.40 4.38 12.19
C ALA A 701 23.72 4.90 11.64
N ILE A 702 23.78 6.17 11.28
CA ILE A 702 24.99 6.81 10.76
C ILE A 702 25.40 7.98 11.66
N ILE A 703 26.70 8.11 11.86
CA ILE A 703 27.30 9.21 12.62
C ILE A 703 27.96 10.15 11.61
N PRO A 704 27.67 11.48 11.65
CA PRO A 704 28.33 12.41 10.75
C PRO A 704 29.82 12.47 11.04
N SER A 705 30.62 12.43 9.98
CA SER A 705 32.06 12.59 10.09
C SER A 705 32.45 14.07 9.95
N LEU A 706 33.29 14.58 10.87
CA LEU A 706 33.94 15.88 10.73
C LEU A 706 35.23 15.71 9.95
N GLN A 707 35.33 16.34 8.79
CA GLN A 707 36.53 16.42 7.99
C GLN A 707 37.31 17.66 8.39
N ILE A 708 38.64 17.55 8.50
CA ILE A 708 39.53 18.66 8.85
C ILE A 708 40.65 18.72 7.80
N GLU A 709 40.75 19.85 7.11
CA GLU A 709 41.77 20.09 6.12
C GLU A 709 42.58 21.34 6.49
N ALA A 710 43.90 21.28 6.33
CA ALA A 710 44.75 22.43 6.52
C ALA A 710 44.62 23.42 5.34
N ALA A 711 44.44 24.69 5.65
CA ALA A 711 44.36 25.75 4.67
C ALA A 711 45.53 26.75 4.84
N ALA A 712 45.74 27.64 3.86
CA ALA A 712 46.78 28.66 3.92
C ALA A 712 46.57 29.62 5.11
N ASN A 713 47.63 30.32 5.53
CA ASN A 713 47.57 31.34 6.58
C ASN A 713 47.15 30.85 7.98
N ASN A 714 47.62 29.67 8.39
CA ASN A 714 47.29 29.06 9.69
C ASN A 714 45.79 28.90 9.89
N GLN A 715 45.10 28.47 8.85
CA GLN A 715 43.67 28.15 8.89
C GLN A 715 43.44 26.66 8.77
N VAL A 716 42.35 26.20 9.30
CA VAL A 716 41.78 24.86 9.05
C VAL A 716 40.36 25.02 8.47
N VAL A 717 40.06 24.20 7.50
CA VAL A 717 38.71 24.05 6.95
C VAL A 717 38.10 22.81 7.59
N LEU A 718 36.96 23.01 8.24
CA LEU A 718 36.19 21.97 8.86
C LEU A 718 34.94 21.77 8.00
N SER A 719 34.65 20.53 7.64
CA SER A 719 33.45 20.23 6.87
C SER A 719 32.72 19.00 7.40
N TRP A 720 31.38 19.03 7.34
CA TRP A 720 30.51 17.91 7.70
C TRP A 720 29.26 17.90 6.83
N PRO A 721 28.62 16.74 6.64
CA PRO A 721 27.49 16.62 5.72
C PRO A 721 26.29 17.50 6.08
N THR A 722 25.59 18.07 5.10
CA THR A 722 24.40 18.93 5.31
C THR A 722 23.23 18.19 5.95
N TRP A 723 23.12 16.86 5.81
CA TRP A 723 22.12 16.07 6.51
C TRP A 723 22.32 16.05 8.04
N ALA A 724 23.50 16.43 8.52
CA ALA A 724 23.81 16.57 9.94
C ALA A 724 23.47 17.96 10.49
N TYR A 725 22.37 18.55 10.07
CA TYR A 725 21.92 19.91 10.45
C TYR A 725 21.64 20.07 11.95
N ALA A 726 21.32 18.99 12.64
CA ALA A 726 21.14 18.97 14.10
C ALA A 726 22.47 18.99 14.89
N PHE A 727 23.62 18.96 14.20
CA PHE A 727 24.94 19.01 14.82
C PHE A 727 25.57 20.38 14.68
N ALA A 728 26.03 20.92 15.80
CA ALA A 728 26.85 22.13 15.84
C ALA A 728 28.32 21.79 16.01
N LEU A 729 29.18 22.56 15.36
CA LEU A 729 30.61 22.51 15.59
C LEU A 729 30.93 23.19 16.93
N GLU A 730 31.70 22.54 17.78
CA GLU A 730 32.27 23.12 19.01
C GLU A 730 33.78 23.04 19.04
N THR A 731 34.38 23.95 19.72
CA THR A 731 35.86 24.05 19.91
C THR A 731 36.21 24.14 21.38
N SER A 732 37.36 23.58 21.72
CA SER A 732 37.98 23.69 23.04
C SER A 732 39.48 23.83 22.92
N SER A 733 40.13 24.50 23.85
CA SER A 733 41.60 24.59 23.98
C SER A 733 42.23 23.41 24.72
N THR A 734 41.42 22.55 25.34
CA THR A 734 41.87 21.41 26.15
C THR A 734 41.07 20.14 25.87
N LEU A 735 41.67 18.97 26.08
CA LEU A 735 41.04 17.65 25.96
C LEU A 735 40.85 16.97 27.34
N SER A 736 40.90 17.69 28.45
CA SER A 736 40.69 17.10 29.77
C SER A 736 39.23 16.74 30.07
N PRO A 737 38.95 15.77 30.96
CA PRO A 737 37.62 15.63 31.51
C PRO A 737 37.17 16.95 32.16
N GLY A 738 36.06 17.52 31.71
CA GLY A 738 35.60 18.84 32.12
C GLY A 738 36.03 19.99 31.19
N ALA A 739 36.59 19.71 30.02
CA ALA A 739 36.88 20.71 28.99
C ALA A 739 35.65 21.52 28.64
N VAL A 740 35.78 22.84 28.63
CA VAL A 740 34.70 23.74 28.19
C VAL A 740 34.69 23.76 26.67
N TRP A 741 33.56 23.44 26.10
CA TRP A 741 33.31 23.45 24.66
C TRP A 741 32.42 24.64 24.31
N THR A 742 32.81 25.40 23.32
CA THR A 742 32.08 26.59 22.88
C THR A 742 31.90 26.59 21.36
N PRO A 743 30.81 27.16 20.85
CA PRO A 743 30.68 27.39 19.41
C PRO A 743 31.83 28.27 18.89
N PRO A 744 32.39 27.99 17.71
CA PRO A 744 33.34 28.87 17.08
C PRO A 744 32.75 30.24 16.74
N THR A 745 33.57 31.27 16.69
CA THR A 745 33.14 32.67 16.48
C THR A 745 32.62 32.94 15.06
N ASN A 746 32.90 32.07 14.10
CA ASN A 746 32.44 32.19 12.71
C ASN A 746 31.37 31.15 12.42
N GLY A 747 30.30 31.52 11.72
CA GLY A 747 29.27 30.59 11.30
C GLY A 747 29.73 29.68 10.14
N ALA A 748 29.14 28.48 10.06
CA ALA A 748 29.33 27.61 8.92
C ALA A 748 28.53 28.12 7.72
N VAL A 749 29.08 27.87 6.51
CA VAL A 749 28.37 28.11 5.22
C VAL A 749 28.13 26.78 4.54
N THR A 750 27.04 26.68 3.78
CA THR A 750 26.75 25.50 2.97
C THR A 750 27.52 25.56 1.66
N LEU A 751 28.30 24.51 1.36
CA LEU A 751 29.04 24.37 0.12
C LEU A 751 28.80 22.96 -0.46
N GLY A 752 27.99 22.88 -1.51
CA GLY A 752 27.54 21.59 -2.02
C GLY A 752 26.73 20.83 -0.95
N ASN A 753 27.13 19.58 -0.71
CA ASN A 753 26.47 18.69 0.27
C ASN A 753 27.12 18.75 1.68
N ASN A 754 27.91 19.79 1.98
CA ASN A 754 28.56 19.94 3.26
C ASN A 754 28.33 21.33 3.87
N PHE A 755 28.23 21.37 5.20
CA PHE A 755 28.51 22.57 5.98
C PHE A 755 30.04 22.75 6.04
N VAL A 756 30.51 23.94 5.83
CA VAL A 756 31.94 24.28 5.81
C VAL A 756 32.17 25.47 6.71
N GLN A 757 33.19 25.35 7.56
CA GLN A 757 33.64 26.44 8.44
C GLN A 757 35.14 26.56 8.45
N THR A 758 35.65 27.78 8.26
CA THR A 758 37.08 28.07 8.28
C THR A 758 37.46 28.78 9.58
N ASN A 759 38.38 28.20 10.32
CA ASN A 759 38.84 28.75 11.59
C ASN A 759 40.35 29.02 11.53
N ARG A 760 40.83 30.13 12.18
CA ARG A 760 42.24 30.38 12.36
C ARG A 760 42.75 29.54 13.53
N VAL A 761 43.87 28.87 13.32
CA VAL A 761 44.62 28.16 14.37
C VAL A 761 45.59 29.14 14.97
N GLY A 762 45.31 29.66 16.16
CA GLY A 762 46.26 30.44 16.96
C GLY A 762 47.40 29.55 17.48
N GLY A 763 48.45 30.10 18.07
CA GLY A 763 49.60 29.35 18.56
C GLY A 763 49.35 28.37 19.73
N PHE A 764 48.12 27.97 19.99
CA PHE A 764 47.67 27.00 21.01
C PHE A 764 46.92 25.86 20.36
N ASN A 765 46.86 24.71 21.04
CA ASN A 765 46.07 23.56 20.60
C ASN A 765 44.61 23.92 20.46
N ALA A 766 43.97 23.59 19.36
CA ALA A 766 42.56 23.71 19.14
C ALA A 766 41.96 22.33 18.82
N TYR A 767 40.90 21.97 19.54
CA TYR A 767 40.19 20.72 19.37
C TYR A 767 38.78 21.02 18.87
N TYR A 768 38.26 20.19 17.98
CA TYR A 768 36.93 20.38 17.38
C TYR A 768 36.09 19.12 17.52
N ARG A 769 34.81 19.29 17.72
CA ARG A 769 33.84 18.19 17.69
C ARG A 769 32.52 18.65 17.05
N LEU A 770 31.80 17.70 16.53
CA LEU A 770 30.37 17.88 16.26
C LEU A 770 29.60 17.49 17.52
N HIS A 771 28.75 18.40 17.98
CA HIS A 771 27.86 18.19 19.11
C HIS A 771 26.42 18.42 18.64
N GLU A 772 25.53 17.52 19.00
CA GLU A 772 24.10 17.65 18.73
C GLU A 772 23.50 18.78 19.55
N GLN A 773 22.67 19.61 18.93
CA GLN A 773 21.97 20.73 19.57
C GLN A 773 20.70 20.28 20.27
#